data_95eac8cf5d7ffbb00e05cb0f57d04b37
#
_entry.id   95eac8cf5d7ffbb00e05cb0f57d04b37
#
_cell.length_a   1.000
_cell.length_b   1.000
_cell.length_c   1.000
_cell.angle_alpha   90.00
_cell.angle_beta   90.00
_cell.angle_gamma   90.00
#
_symmetry.space_group_name_H-M   'P 1'
#
loop_
_entity.id
_entity.type
_entity.pdbx_description
1 polymer ?
#
loop_
_entity_poly.entity_id
_entity_poly.type
_entity_poly.pdbx_seq_one_letter_code
_entity_poly.pdbx_strand_id
1 'polypeptide(L)'
;MPRKVSLEMTRNIGIMAHIDAGKTTTTERILYYTGINHKIGETHDGTATMDWMAQEQERGITITSAATTCFWKKHRINIIDTPGHVDFTVEVQRSLRVLDGSVTVLCAKGGVEPQSETVWRQADEYHVPRMIYVNKMDIMGADFYNVLDMVNDRFKCNALPIQLPIGAEDTFRGIVDLVNMDAEIYYDDLGNDVRREPIPEDMMELAQKYREQLIEHVAEMDDALMEKYFAGEELTVDEIKKTIRKSTIANKMVPITCGTSYRNKGVQPLLDAIVDYMPAPTDVESIKGVNPDTDEEEYRHSSDTEPFAALAFKIATDPFVGKICFFRVYSGTIDAGSPCYNSVKGHKERMGRILQMHSNHREDIPTCYAGDIAAAVGLKNTTTGDTLCDEDHPIILESMNFPDPVIRVAIEPKTKAGQEKMGLGLAKLAEEDPTFKAYTDEETGQTIIAGMGELHLEIIVDRLMREFKVEANVGAPQVAYKETITKEAASDTKYKRQSGGSGQYGHCKIRIMPNIDPETGVGNGYEFVNQIVGGSIPKEYIPAVDAGIQGAMKSGILAGYNVVDVRVELYDGSYHEVDSSEMAFKIAGSMAFKDAAKKAGPIILEPMMKVVVIVPEEYMGDVIGDLNSRRGQIQGMEDRNGAKQINARVPLSEMFGYVNDLRSKTQGRGQYTMEPDGYEPVPKSISESIISERAKKD
;
A
#
# COMPACT_ATOMS: atom_id res chain seq x y z
N MET A 1 13.81 23.67 22.30
CA MET A 1 12.90 23.65 23.50
C MET A 1 12.75 22.22 23.97
N PRO A 2 12.48 21.93 25.25
CA PRO A 2 12.21 20.54 25.64
C PRO A 2 10.92 20.03 25.02
N ARG A 3 10.89 18.74 24.72
CA ARG A 3 9.73 18.01 24.20
C ARG A 3 8.50 18.20 25.12
N LYS A 4 7.33 18.46 24.53
CA LYS A 4 6.07 18.66 25.29
C LYS A 4 5.48 17.36 25.85
N VAL A 5 5.65 16.25 25.14
CA VAL A 5 5.15 14.92 25.50
C VAL A 5 6.27 13.91 25.35
N SER A 6 6.48 13.03 26.32
CA SER A 6 7.53 12.00 26.23
C SER A 6 7.25 10.98 25.11
N LEU A 7 8.31 10.31 24.64
CA LEU A 7 8.19 9.24 23.64
C LEU A 7 7.25 8.12 24.10
N GLU A 8 7.35 7.71 25.34
CA GLU A 8 6.51 6.68 25.95
C GLU A 8 5.01 7.03 25.94
N MET A 9 4.67 8.32 25.94
CA MET A 9 3.31 8.83 25.85
C MET A 9 2.89 9.22 24.44
N THR A 10 3.63 8.80 23.44
CA THR A 10 3.30 9.02 22.02
C THR A 10 2.75 7.73 21.42
N ARG A 11 1.76 7.83 20.53
CA ARG A 11 1.18 6.73 19.75
C ARG A 11 1.13 7.16 18.28
N ASN A 12 1.75 6.38 17.41
CA ASN A 12 1.68 6.58 15.96
C ASN A 12 0.83 5.46 15.37
N ILE A 13 -0.41 5.73 15.08
CA ILE A 13 -1.38 4.71 14.66
C ILE A 13 -1.97 5.00 13.29
N GLY A 14 -2.25 3.93 12.55
CA GLY A 14 -3.06 3.97 11.34
C GLY A 14 -4.48 3.48 11.62
N ILE A 15 -5.44 4.09 10.96
CA ILE A 15 -6.81 3.57 10.93
C ILE A 15 -7.05 2.95 9.57
N MET A 16 -7.31 1.65 9.56
CA MET A 16 -7.46 0.82 8.37
C MET A 16 -8.85 0.21 8.33
N ALA A 17 -9.42 0.09 7.15
CA ALA A 17 -10.73 -0.50 6.98
C ALA A 17 -10.98 -0.86 5.52
N HIS A 18 -11.93 -1.76 5.27
CA HIS A 18 -12.54 -1.86 3.95
C HIS A 18 -13.50 -0.67 3.69
N ILE A 19 -13.93 -0.53 2.45
CA ILE A 19 -14.90 0.49 2.05
C ILE A 19 -16.18 0.35 2.90
N ASP A 20 -16.74 1.46 3.32
CA ASP A 20 -17.96 1.52 4.13
C ASP A 20 -17.91 0.87 5.51
N ALA A 21 -16.76 0.46 6.06
CA ALA A 21 -16.67 0.01 7.44
C ALA A 21 -16.87 1.14 8.48
N GLY A 22 -16.83 2.39 8.04
CA GLY A 22 -16.96 3.57 8.87
C GLY A 22 -15.66 4.12 9.41
N LYS A 23 -14.57 3.93 8.66
CA LYS A 23 -13.22 4.43 8.97
C LYS A 23 -13.22 5.95 9.23
N THR A 24 -13.59 6.75 8.24
CA THR A 24 -13.61 8.22 8.33
C THR A 24 -14.54 8.69 9.46
N THR A 25 -15.73 8.07 9.62
CA THR A 25 -16.64 8.36 10.72
C THR A 25 -15.96 8.10 12.08
N THR A 26 -15.21 7.00 12.22
CA THR A 26 -14.49 6.69 13.46
C THR A 26 -13.40 7.73 13.72
N THR A 27 -12.63 8.11 12.73
CA THR A 27 -11.59 9.15 12.85
C THR A 27 -12.20 10.51 13.23
N GLU A 28 -13.30 10.91 12.60
CA GLU A 28 -14.01 12.16 12.94
C GLU A 28 -14.52 12.17 14.38
N ARG A 29 -15.01 11.04 14.92
CA ARG A 29 -15.42 10.91 16.32
C ARG A 29 -14.23 10.99 17.27
N ILE A 30 -13.11 10.38 16.92
CA ILE A 30 -11.86 10.53 17.69
C ILE A 30 -11.47 12.01 17.76
N LEU A 31 -11.49 12.74 16.65
CA LEU A 31 -11.16 14.17 16.62
C LEU A 31 -12.15 15.01 17.43
N TYR A 32 -13.42 14.65 17.42
CA TYR A 32 -14.44 15.32 18.23
C TYR A 32 -14.20 15.13 19.73
N TYR A 33 -14.04 13.88 20.21
CA TYR A 33 -13.85 13.61 21.63
C TYR A 33 -12.50 14.08 22.17
N THR A 34 -11.51 14.22 21.33
CA THR A 34 -10.20 14.80 21.71
C THR A 34 -10.18 16.33 21.63
N GLY A 35 -11.30 16.97 21.23
CA GLY A 35 -11.47 18.43 21.21
C GLY A 35 -10.78 19.14 20.04
N ILE A 36 -10.31 18.40 19.05
CA ILE A 36 -9.75 18.98 17.81
C ILE A 36 -10.87 19.57 16.95
N ASN A 37 -11.97 18.84 16.79
CA ASN A 37 -13.16 19.30 16.10
C ASN A 37 -14.23 19.74 17.11
N HIS A 38 -14.82 20.90 16.87
CA HIS A 38 -15.92 21.42 17.70
C HIS A 38 -17.29 20.96 17.22
N LYS A 39 -17.38 20.40 16.03
CA LYS A 39 -18.59 19.83 15.45
C LYS A 39 -18.30 18.44 14.91
N ILE A 40 -19.29 17.58 14.98
CA ILE A 40 -19.24 16.24 14.39
C ILE A 40 -19.31 16.40 12.87
N GLY A 41 -18.27 15.95 12.16
CA GLY A 41 -18.25 15.85 10.70
C GLY A 41 -18.93 14.56 10.24
N GLU A 42 -19.67 14.64 9.13
CA GLU A 42 -20.33 13.49 8.49
C GLU A 42 -19.81 13.30 7.07
N THR A 43 -19.48 12.06 6.71
CA THR A 43 -18.99 11.73 5.36
C THR A 43 -20.06 11.94 4.30
N HIS A 44 -21.30 11.58 4.59
CA HIS A 44 -22.42 11.71 3.64
C HIS A 44 -22.77 13.18 3.32
N ASP A 45 -22.49 14.09 4.24
CA ASP A 45 -22.74 15.53 4.05
C ASP A 45 -21.51 16.27 3.51
N GLY A 46 -20.41 15.57 3.23
CA GLY A 46 -19.14 16.15 2.77
C GLY A 46 -18.51 17.12 3.79
N THR A 47 -18.84 16.96 5.07
CA THR A 47 -18.34 17.82 6.17
C THR A 47 -17.20 17.18 6.95
N ALA A 48 -16.75 15.98 6.57
CA ALA A 48 -15.65 15.27 7.21
C ALA A 48 -14.33 16.05 7.02
N THR A 49 -13.62 16.24 8.13
CA THR A 49 -12.39 17.04 8.16
C THR A 49 -11.21 16.29 7.54
N MET A 50 -11.21 14.97 7.63
CA MET A 50 -10.12 14.11 7.10
C MET A 50 -10.21 13.93 5.59
N ASP A 51 -11.41 13.89 5.00
CA ASP A 51 -11.62 13.83 3.56
C ASP A 51 -11.64 15.26 3.00
N TRP A 52 -10.47 15.84 2.80
CA TRP A 52 -10.31 17.25 2.43
C TRP A 52 -10.36 17.50 0.92
N MET A 53 -10.16 16.47 0.09
CA MET A 53 -10.26 16.58 -1.36
C MET A 53 -11.72 16.59 -1.81
N ALA A 54 -12.04 17.43 -2.81
CA ALA A 54 -13.38 17.47 -3.40
C ALA A 54 -13.83 16.07 -3.89
N GLN A 55 -12.91 15.29 -4.46
CA GLN A 55 -13.16 13.94 -4.96
C GLN A 55 -13.49 12.96 -3.84
N GLU A 56 -12.86 13.08 -2.67
CA GLU A 56 -13.16 12.29 -1.49
C GLU A 56 -14.57 12.59 -0.97
N GLN A 57 -14.90 13.88 -0.86
CA GLN A 57 -16.20 14.35 -0.40
C GLN A 57 -17.35 13.96 -1.33
N GLU A 58 -17.14 14.12 -2.66
CA GLU A 58 -18.15 13.77 -3.67
C GLU A 58 -18.42 12.26 -3.74
N ARG A 59 -17.38 11.44 -3.54
CA ARG A 59 -17.46 9.97 -3.67
C ARG A 59 -17.68 9.25 -2.34
N GLY A 60 -17.48 9.93 -1.22
CA GLY A 60 -17.56 9.36 0.13
C GLY A 60 -16.49 8.31 0.43
N ILE A 61 -15.33 8.39 -0.23
CA ILE A 61 -14.20 7.48 -0.04
C ILE A 61 -12.92 8.26 0.23
N THR A 62 -12.07 7.75 1.10
CA THR A 62 -10.71 8.28 1.30
C THR A 62 -9.81 7.82 0.15
N ILE A 63 -9.15 8.77 -0.51
CA ILE A 63 -8.26 8.54 -1.65
C ILE A 63 -6.80 8.67 -1.22
N THR A 64 -6.49 9.71 -0.45
CA THR A 64 -5.14 9.97 0.05
C THR A 64 -5.08 9.84 1.56
N SER A 65 -3.97 9.31 2.07
CA SER A 65 -3.77 9.27 3.53
C SER A 65 -3.67 10.68 4.10
N ALA A 66 -4.38 10.93 5.19
CA ALA A 66 -4.33 12.19 5.92
C ALA A 66 -3.72 11.96 7.31
N ALA A 67 -2.84 12.88 7.74
CA ALA A 67 -2.21 12.82 9.05
C ALA A 67 -2.81 13.88 9.97
N THR A 68 -3.11 13.50 11.20
CA THR A 68 -3.59 14.42 12.23
C THR A 68 -3.02 14.05 13.59
N THR A 69 -2.95 15.02 14.47
CA THR A 69 -2.47 14.83 15.86
C THR A 69 -3.56 15.22 16.82
N CYS A 70 -3.82 14.37 17.80
CA CYS A 70 -4.76 14.64 18.89
C CYS A 70 -4.17 14.22 20.24
N PHE A 71 -4.87 14.56 21.34
CA PHE A 71 -4.42 14.26 22.69
C PHE A 71 -5.52 13.56 23.47
N TRP A 72 -5.16 12.47 24.16
CA TRP A 72 -6.06 11.73 25.04
C TRP A 72 -5.33 11.26 26.29
N LYS A 73 -5.88 11.53 27.47
CA LYS A 73 -5.28 11.14 28.77
C LYS A 73 -3.77 11.43 28.86
N LYS A 74 -3.35 12.65 28.47
CA LYS A 74 -1.97 13.12 28.41
C LYS A 74 -1.08 12.45 27.34
N HIS A 75 -1.62 11.52 26.56
CA HIS A 75 -0.91 10.93 25.43
C HIS A 75 -1.14 11.76 24.18
N ARG A 76 -0.10 11.83 23.36
CA ARG A 76 -0.16 12.36 21.99
C ARG A 76 -0.44 11.21 21.05
N ILE A 77 -1.46 11.31 20.26
CA ILE A 77 -1.84 10.31 19.27
C ILE A 77 -1.73 10.95 17.89
N ASN A 78 -0.78 10.46 17.09
CA ASN A 78 -0.68 10.79 15.68
C ASN A 78 -1.46 9.72 14.91
N ILE A 79 -2.45 10.15 14.15
CA ILE A 79 -3.32 9.27 13.38
C ILE A 79 -3.02 9.48 11.89
N ILE A 80 -2.79 8.39 11.18
CA ILE A 80 -2.77 8.38 9.72
C ILE A 80 -4.01 7.62 9.26
N ASP A 81 -4.93 8.33 8.63
CA ASP A 81 -6.11 7.77 8.00
C ASP A 81 -5.74 7.26 6.61
N THR A 82 -5.96 5.97 6.34
CA THR A 82 -5.52 5.31 5.10
C THR A 82 -6.69 5.03 4.17
N PRO A 83 -6.49 5.04 2.83
CA PRO A 83 -7.53 4.61 1.90
C PRO A 83 -7.97 3.17 2.14
N GLY A 84 -9.24 2.89 1.87
CA GLY A 84 -9.79 1.54 1.94
C GLY A 84 -9.92 0.84 0.58
N HIS A 85 -9.63 1.52 -0.53
CA HIS A 85 -9.80 0.99 -1.88
C HIS A 85 -8.51 0.36 -2.42
N VAL A 86 -8.63 -0.77 -3.12
CA VAL A 86 -7.49 -1.53 -3.65
C VAL A 86 -6.61 -0.75 -4.64
N ASP A 87 -7.17 0.20 -5.38
CA ASP A 87 -6.40 1.04 -6.31
C ASP A 87 -5.40 1.96 -5.57
N PHE A 88 -5.58 2.15 -4.26
CA PHE A 88 -4.74 3.00 -3.40
C PHE A 88 -3.97 2.21 -2.35
N THR A 89 -3.73 0.91 -2.56
CA THR A 89 -2.98 0.05 -1.63
C THR A 89 -1.57 0.56 -1.32
N VAL A 90 -0.98 1.30 -2.24
CA VAL A 90 0.35 1.93 -2.04
C VAL A 90 0.30 3.03 -0.98
N GLU A 91 -0.80 3.79 -0.88
CA GLU A 91 -1.00 4.74 0.22
C GLU A 91 -1.04 4.01 1.57
N VAL A 92 -1.65 2.82 1.61
CA VAL A 92 -1.68 1.96 2.80
C VAL A 92 -0.27 1.47 3.14
N GLN A 93 0.48 0.95 2.18
CA GLN A 93 1.85 0.48 2.39
C GLN A 93 2.78 1.60 2.90
N ARG A 94 2.70 2.78 2.29
CA ARG A 94 3.45 3.96 2.75
C ARG A 94 3.15 4.31 4.21
N SER A 95 1.88 4.25 4.56
CA SER A 95 1.42 4.54 5.92
C SER A 95 1.89 3.47 6.90
N LEU A 96 1.72 2.19 6.58
CA LEU A 96 2.16 1.05 7.41
C LEU A 96 3.64 1.12 7.76
N ARG A 97 4.48 1.58 6.82
CA ARG A 97 5.93 1.68 7.01
C ARG A 97 6.32 2.67 8.12
N VAL A 98 5.49 3.68 8.36
CA VAL A 98 5.78 4.75 9.33
C VAL A 98 4.92 4.70 10.59
N LEU A 99 4.10 3.68 10.75
CA LEU A 99 3.23 3.48 11.91
C LEU A 99 3.88 2.54 12.91
N ASP A 100 3.58 2.76 14.20
CA ASP A 100 3.97 1.86 15.27
C ASP A 100 2.89 0.81 15.54
N GLY A 101 1.64 1.13 15.22
CA GLY A 101 0.51 0.23 15.35
C GLY A 101 -0.68 0.65 14.49
N SER A 102 -1.67 -0.21 14.38
CA SER A 102 -2.87 0.08 13.59
C SER A 102 -4.15 -0.37 14.27
N VAL A 103 -5.24 0.34 13.97
CA VAL A 103 -6.60 -0.03 14.32
C VAL A 103 -7.32 -0.45 13.06
N THR A 104 -7.71 -1.71 12.99
CA THR A 104 -8.50 -2.25 11.88
C THR A 104 -9.98 -2.13 12.21
N VAL A 105 -10.71 -1.31 11.46
CA VAL A 105 -12.15 -1.12 11.63
C VAL A 105 -12.89 -2.12 10.74
N LEU A 106 -13.70 -2.97 11.35
CA LEU A 106 -14.54 -3.96 10.68
C LEU A 106 -16.02 -3.62 10.88
N CYS A 107 -16.84 -3.91 9.87
CA CYS A 107 -18.28 -3.76 9.98
C CYS A 107 -18.88 -4.96 10.73
N ALA A 108 -19.70 -4.72 11.76
CA ALA A 108 -20.35 -5.78 12.56
C ALA A 108 -21.24 -6.73 11.73
N LYS A 109 -21.71 -6.30 10.56
CA LYS A 109 -22.50 -7.11 9.64
C LYS A 109 -21.65 -7.87 8.61
N GLY A 110 -20.70 -7.16 7.97
CA GLY A 110 -19.86 -7.71 6.90
C GLY A 110 -18.66 -8.52 7.41
N GLY A 111 -18.18 -8.17 8.59
CA GLY A 111 -17.00 -8.81 9.20
C GLY A 111 -15.73 -8.61 8.37
N VAL A 112 -15.01 -9.70 8.12
CA VAL A 112 -13.79 -9.69 7.31
C VAL A 112 -14.15 -9.73 5.84
N GLU A 113 -13.74 -8.72 5.10
CA GLU A 113 -13.89 -8.60 3.65
C GLU A 113 -12.53 -8.77 2.93
N PRO A 114 -12.50 -9.06 1.63
CA PRO A 114 -11.25 -9.28 0.89
C PRO A 114 -10.26 -8.12 0.99
N GLN A 115 -10.78 -6.88 1.00
CA GLN A 115 -9.94 -5.69 1.20
C GLN A 115 -9.30 -5.67 2.59
N SER A 116 -10.04 -6.11 3.62
CA SER A 116 -9.50 -6.24 4.97
C SER A 116 -8.37 -7.27 5.02
N GLU A 117 -8.49 -8.38 4.31
CA GLU A 117 -7.44 -9.40 4.21
C GLU A 117 -6.18 -8.87 3.52
N THR A 118 -6.34 -8.07 2.47
CA THR A 118 -5.21 -7.46 1.76
C THR A 118 -4.42 -6.51 2.67
N VAL A 119 -5.14 -5.59 3.34
CA VAL A 119 -4.52 -4.64 4.28
C VAL A 119 -3.89 -5.38 5.47
N TRP A 120 -4.54 -6.46 5.95
CA TRP A 120 -4.02 -7.28 7.03
C TRP A 120 -2.71 -7.96 6.68
N ARG A 121 -2.60 -8.57 5.47
CA ARG A 121 -1.35 -9.17 4.96
C ARG A 121 -0.23 -8.15 4.82
N GLN A 122 -0.55 -6.94 4.33
CA GLN A 122 0.43 -5.86 4.28
C GLN A 122 0.95 -5.46 5.67
N ALA A 123 0.05 -5.41 6.67
CA ALA A 123 0.46 -5.15 8.05
C ALA A 123 1.30 -6.30 8.65
N ASP A 124 1.08 -7.55 8.24
CA ASP A 124 1.94 -8.69 8.59
C ASP A 124 3.35 -8.54 8.01
N GLU A 125 3.46 -8.11 6.76
CA GLU A 125 4.75 -7.89 6.10
C GLU A 125 5.63 -6.87 6.85
N TYR A 126 5.02 -5.82 7.38
CA TYR A 126 5.72 -4.79 8.17
C TYR A 126 5.72 -5.07 9.68
N HIS A 127 5.22 -6.22 10.12
CA HIS A 127 5.13 -6.62 11.54
C HIS A 127 4.44 -5.59 12.45
N VAL A 128 3.47 -4.84 11.90
CA VAL A 128 2.77 -3.78 12.63
C VAL A 128 1.81 -4.38 13.66
N PRO A 129 1.94 -4.06 14.96
CA PRO A 129 0.99 -4.43 16.00
C PRO A 129 -0.41 -3.89 15.71
N ARG A 130 -1.44 -4.69 15.97
CA ARG A 130 -2.81 -4.38 15.59
C ARG A 130 -3.81 -4.57 16.71
N MET A 131 -4.88 -3.79 16.63
CA MET A 131 -6.13 -4.03 17.34
C MET A 131 -7.31 -3.91 16.38
N ILE A 132 -8.44 -4.48 16.73
CA ILE A 132 -9.65 -4.46 15.91
C ILE A 132 -10.73 -3.68 16.63
N TYR A 133 -11.45 -2.87 15.86
CA TYR A 133 -12.67 -2.18 16.28
C TYR A 133 -13.84 -2.65 15.42
N VAL A 134 -14.76 -3.41 16.01
CA VAL A 134 -16.00 -3.86 15.36
C VAL A 134 -17.03 -2.72 15.45
N ASN A 135 -17.19 -2.04 14.34
CA ASN A 135 -18.00 -0.84 14.17
C ASN A 135 -19.41 -1.18 13.63
N LYS A 136 -20.31 -0.24 13.71
CA LYS A 136 -21.70 -0.37 13.20
C LYS A 136 -22.50 -1.44 13.95
N MET A 137 -22.33 -1.54 15.25
CA MET A 137 -23.12 -2.46 16.08
C MET A 137 -24.63 -2.14 16.11
N ASP A 138 -25.02 -0.97 15.59
CA ASP A 138 -26.39 -0.46 15.51
C ASP A 138 -27.16 -0.84 14.23
N ILE A 139 -26.51 -1.44 13.24
CA ILE A 139 -27.17 -1.77 11.97
C ILE A 139 -27.82 -3.16 12.00
N MET A 140 -28.87 -3.32 11.20
CA MET A 140 -29.55 -4.62 11.05
C MET A 140 -28.60 -5.70 10.53
N GLY A 141 -28.52 -6.83 11.24
CA GLY A 141 -27.63 -7.94 10.95
C GLY A 141 -26.24 -7.81 11.60
N ALA A 142 -26.06 -6.87 12.53
CA ALA A 142 -24.83 -6.76 13.31
C ALA A 142 -24.63 -7.96 14.25
N ASP A 143 -23.51 -8.67 14.10
CA ASP A 143 -23.14 -9.84 14.92
C ASP A 143 -21.65 -9.80 15.27
N PHE A 144 -21.35 -9.36 16.49
CA PHE A 144 -19.97 -9.27 17.00
C PHE A 144 -19.27 -10.63 17.06
N TYR A 145 -19.99 -11.67 17.48
CA TYR A 145 -19.39 -13.00 17.70
C TYR A 145 -19.07 -13.69 16.39
N ASN A 146 -19.93 -13.53 15.38
CA ASN A 146 -19.62 -13.99 14.03
C ASN A 146 -18.38 -13.27 13.45
N VAL A 147 -18.23 -11.95 13.69
CA VAL A 147 -17.03 -11.22 13.28
C VAL A 147 -15.79 -11.76 13.98
N LEU A 148 -15.87 -12.05 15.29
CA LEU A 148 -14.77 -12.64 16.05
C LEU A 148 -14.32 -13.99 15.47
N ASP A 149 -15.28 -14.86 15.14
CA ASP A 149 -15.00 -16.15 14.51
C ASP A 149 -14.36 -15.97 13.12
N MET A 150 -14.90 -15.07 12.29
CA MET A 150 -14.33 -14.75 10.97
C MET A 150 -12.89 -14.23 11.07
N VAL A 151 -12.60 -13.37 12.03
CA VAL A 151 -11.26 -12.82 12.25
C VAL A 151 -10.27 -13.93 12.57
N ASN A 152 -10.59 -14.80 13.52
CA ASN A 152 -9.71 -15.89 13.89
C ASN A 152 -9.54 -16.92 12.76
N ASP A 153 -10.58 -17.19 11.99
CA ASP A 153 -10.52 -18.14 10.88
C ASP A 153 -9.76 -17.59 9.67
N ARG A 154 -10.01 -16.35 9.26
CA ARG A 154 -9.45 -15.78 8.02
C ARG A 154 -8.09 -15.12 8.21
N PHE A 155 -7.89 -14.39 9.32
CA PHE A 155 -6.61 -13.74 9.60
C PHE A 155 -5.61 -14.69 10.26
N LYS A 156 -6.06 -15.86 10.75
CA LYS A 156 -5.23 -16.86 11.45
C LYS A 156 -4.43 -16.23 12.61
N CYS A 157 -5.04 -15.29 13.30
CA CYS A 157 -4.44 -14.59 14.43
C CYS A 157 -5.14 -14.99 15.75
N ASN A 158 -4.52 -14.68 16.87
CA ASN A 158 -5.12 -14.86 18.18
C ASN A 158 -5.88 -13.60 18.60
N ALA A 159 -7.08 -13.45 18.06
CA ALA A 159 -7.93 -12.31 18.38
C ALA A 159 -8.79 -12.61 19.59
N LEU A 160 -8.66 -11.79 20.64
CA LEU A 160 -9.38 -11.92 21.88
C LEU A 160 -10.16 -10.64 22.20
N PRO A 161 -11.45 -10.75 22.53
CA PRO A 161 -12.22 -9.59 22.93
C PRO A 161 -11.74 -9.07 24.29
N ILE A 162 -11.53 -7.77 24.38
CA ILE A 162 -11.36 -7.05 25.64
C ILE A 162 -12.64 -6.33 26.04
N GLN A 163 -13.61 -6.30 25.14
CA GLN A 163 -14.93 -5.72 25.31
C GLN A 163 -15.99 -6.63 24.69
N LEU A 164 -17.21 -6.62 25.24
CA LEU A 164 -18.38 -7.26 24.64
C LEU A 164 -19.49 -6.25 24.43
N PRO A 165 -20.30 -6.34 23.35
CA PRO A 165 -21.42 -5.44 23.14
C PRO A 165 -22.59 -5.78 24.06
N ILE A 166 -23.25 -4.76 24.59
CA ILE A 166 -24.53 -4.90 25.33
C ILE A 166 -25.65 -4.59 24.35
N GLY A 167 -26.29 -5.67 23.85
CA GLY A 167 -27.27 -5.59 22.79
C GLY A 167 -26.61 -5.52 21.39
N ALA A 168 -27.45 -5.55 20.38
CA ALA A 168 -27.07 -5.40 18.97
C ALA A 168 -28.20 -4.68 18.22
N GLU A 169 -27.92 -4.12 17.06
CA GLU A 169 -28.88 -3.37 16.27
C GLU A 169 -29.47 -2.20 17.08
N ASP A 170 -30.80 -2.03 17.03
CA ASP A 170 -31.50 -0.97 17.79
C ASP A 170 -31.37 -1.10 19.31
N THR A 171 -31.00 -2.28 19.82
CA THR A 171 -30.82 -2.54 21.25
C THR A 171 -29.39 -2.28 21.74
N PHE A 172 -28.45 -1.94 20.87
CA PHE A 172 -27.08 -1.64 21.27
C PHE A 172 -27.02 -0.38 22.12
N ARG A 173 -26.69 -0.55 23.41
CA ARG A 173 -26.73 0.52 24.44
C ARG A 173 -25.45 0.73 25.19
N GLY A 174 -24.49 -0.18 25.10
CA GLY A 174 -23.26 -0.10 25.88
C GLY A 174 -22.28 -1.21 25.61
N ILE A 175 -21.25 -1.28 26.44
CA ILE A 175 -20.10 -2.17 26.29
C ILE A 175 -19.75 -2.76 27.66
N VAL A 176 -19.49 -4.05 27.71
CA VAL A 176 -18.86 -4.71 28.87
C VAL A 176 -17.36 -4.59 28.72
N ASP A 177 -16.68 -4.06 29.73
CA ASP A 177 -15.22 -4.05 29.84
C ASP A 177 -14.77 -5.34 30.55
N LEU A 178 -14.14 -6.25 29.81
CA LEU A 178 -13.66 -7.54 30.34
C LEU A 178 -12.40 -7.41 31.21
N VAL A 179 -11.70 -6.28 31.13
CA VAL A 179 -10.50 -6.04 31.93
C VAL A 179 -10.89 -5.52 33.33
N ASN A 180 -11.83 -4.62 33.40
CA ASN A 180 -12.33 -4.07 34.68
C ASN A 180 -13.54 -4.83 35.27
N MET A 181 -14.23 -5.64 34.45
CA MET A 181 -15.44 -6.37 34.76
C MET A 181 -16.58 -5.41 35.22
N ASP A 182 -16.78 -4.37 34.47
CA ASP A 182 -17.88 -3.43 34.57
C ASP A 182 -18.53 -3.16 33.20
N ALA A 183 -19.57 -2.37 33.15
CA ALA A 183 -20.29 -2.00 31.94
C ALA A 183 -20.30 -0.48 31.75
N GLU A 184 -20.05 -0.03 30.54
CA GLU A 184 -20.25 1.37 30.14
C GLU A 184 -21.56 1.49 29.37
N ILE A 185 -22.52 2.20 29.93
CA ILE A 185 -23.87 2.41 29.39
C ILE A 185 -24.01 3.85 28.90
N TYR A 186 -24.49 4.01 27.67
CA TYR A 186 -24.73 5.30 27.02
C TYR A 186 -26.18 5.74 27.18
N TYR A 187 -26.38 6.92 27.73
CA TYR A 187 -27.70 7.48 28.02
C TYR A 187 -28.11 8.65 27.14
N ASP A 188 -27.18 9.13 26.27
CA ASP A 188 -27.44 10.16 25.28
C ASP A 188 -26.92 9.78 23.87
N ASP A 189 -27.43 10.48 22.86
CA ASP A 189 -27.05 10.23 21.48
C ASP A 189 -25.69 10.87 21.06
N LEU A 190 -25.17 11.76 21.92
CA LEU A 190 -23.87 12.40 21.70
C LEU A 190 -22.70 11.68 22.39
N GLY A 191 -22.99 10.63 23.17
CA GLY A 191 -21.99 9.88 23.92
C GLY A 191 -21.31 10.68 25.03
N ASN A 192 -21.98 11.71 25.59
CA ASN A 192 -21.47 12.53 26.66
C ASN A 192 -21.91 12.03 28.03
N ASP A 193 -23.13 11.43 28.16
CA ASP A 193 -23.61 10.79 29.38
C ASP A 193 -23.34 9.29 29.35
N VAL A 194 -22.09 8.94 29.72
CA VAL A 194 -21.62 7.56 29.81
C VAL A 194 -21.44 7.20 31.27
N ARG A 195 -22.07 6.13 31.73
CA ARG A 195 -22.01 5.70 33.12
C ARG A 195 -21.41 4.31 33.22
N ARG A 196 -20.54 4.13 34.23
CA ARG A 196 -20.04 2.82 34.63
C ARG A 196 -20.99 2.19 35.59
N GLU A 197 -21.46 1.01 35.26
CA GLU A 197 -22.47 0.26 35.98
C GLU A 197 -22.03 -1.22 36.11
N PRO A 198 -22.64 -2.00 37.03
CA PRO A 198 -22.45 -3.43 37.05
C PRO A 198 -22.86 -4.08 35.71
N ILE A 199 -22.19 -5.16 35.34
CA ILE A 199 -22.54 -5.94 34.14
C ILE A 199 -24.00 -6.44 34.28
N PRO A 200 -24.83 -6.30 33.23
CA PRO A 200 -26.20 -6.84 33.24
C PRO A 200 -26.21 -8.34 33.56
N GLU A 201 -27.19 -8.79 34.37
CA GLU A 201 -27.27 -10.18 34.84
C GLU A 201 -27.32 -11.20 33.70
N ASP A 202 -27.98 -10.86 32.61
CA ASP A 202 -28.10 -11.69 31.39
C ASP A 202 -26.79 -11.82 30.59
N MET A 203 -25.82 -10.95 30.85
CA MET A 203 -24.50 -10.98 30.22
C MET A 203 -23.38 -11.51 31.12
N MET A 204 -23.66 -11.70 32.42
CA MET A 204 -22.61 -12.05 33.39
C MET A 204 -21.91 -13.39 33.05
N GLU A 205 -22.68 -14.42 32.69
CA GLU A 205 -22.12 -15.73 32.32
C GLU A 205 -21.20 -15.64 31.09
N LEU A 206 -21.65 -14.90 30.06
CA LEU A 206 -20.90 -14.68 28.86
C LEU A 206 -19.63 -13.84 29.11
N ALA A 207 -19.75 -12.80 29.93
CA ALA A 207 -18.61 -11.97 30.32
C ALA A 207 -17.56 -12.77 31.07
N GLN A 208 -17.98 -13.62 32.02
CA GLN A 208 -17.06 -14.52 32.73
C GLN A 208 -16.34 -15.49 31.81
N LYS A 209 -17.06 -16.11 30.86
CA LYS A 209 -16.46 -17.02 29.88
C LYS A 209 -15.34 -16.33 29.07
N TYR A 210 -15.61 -15.15 28.53
CA TYR A 210 -14.59 -14.43 27.75
C TYR A 210 -13.49 -13.82 28.63
N ARG A 211 -13.81 -13.46 29.87
CA ARG A 211 -12.83 -13.05 30.86
C ARG A 211 -11.84 -14.18 31.17
N GLU A 212 -12.32 -15.40 31.39
CA GLU A 212 -11.47 -16.58 31.62
C GLU A 212 -10.52 -16.83 30.47
N GLN A 213 -11.00 -16.81 29.23
CA GLN A 213 -10.14 -16.95 28.04
C GLN A 213 -9.07 -15.85 27.97
N LEU A 214 -9.42 -14.61 28.28
CA LEU A 214 -8.46 -13.50 28.32
C LEU A 214 -7.40 -13.71 29.41
N ILE A 215 -7.80 -14.13 30.59
CA ILE A 215 -6.90 -14.38 31.74
C ILE A 215 -5.99 -15.58 31.47
N GLU A 216 -6.48 -16.66 30.87
CA GLU A 216 -5.66 -17.81 30.44
C GLU A 216 -4.55 -17.35 29.50
N HIS A 217 -4.89 -16.59 28.47
CA HIS A 217 -3.90 -16.05 27.54
C HIS A 217 -2.88 -15.13 28.24
N VAL A 218 -3.35 -14.24 29.13
CA VAL A 218 -2.48 -13.35 29.91
C VAL A 218 -1.53 -14.16 30.79
N ALA A 219 -2.02 -15.23 31.45
CA ALA A 219 -1.20 -16.10 32.27
C ALA A 219 -0.14 -16.86 31.45
N GLU A 220 -0.46 -17.33 30.24
CA GLU A 220 0.48 -18.01 29.33
C GLU A 220 1.65 -17.12 28.91
N MET A 221 1.51 -15.82 28.93
CA MET A 221 2.52 -14.87 28.45
C MET A 221 3.61 -14.55 29.47
N ASP A 222 3.45 -14.91 30.73
CA ASP A 222 4.38 -14.57 31.81
C ASP A 222 4.40 -15.67 32.88
N ASP A 223 5.55 -16.25 33.15
CA ASP A 223 5.69 -17.37 34.11
C ASP A 223 5.20 -17.02 35.52
N ALA A 224 5.40 -15.78 35.98
CA ALA A 224 4.95 -15.33 37.29
C ALA A 224 3.42 -15.20 37.35
N LEU A 225 2.79 -14.78 36.25
CA LEU A 225 1.32 -14.72 36.17
C LEU A 225 0.72 -16.12 36.03
N MET A 226 1.41 -17.03 35.38
CA MET A 226 1.02 -18.44 35.27
C MET A 226 1.02 -19.11 36.64
N GLU A 227 2.04 -18.86 37.49
CA GLU A 227 2.09 -19.38 38.86
C GLU A 227 0.93 -18.87 39.71
N LYS A 228 0.60 -17.56 39.62
CA LYS A 228 -0.56 -16.95 40.29
C LYS A 228 -1.87 -17.60 39.83
N TYR A 229 -2.04 -17.76 38.52
CA TYR A 229 -3.24 -18.35 37.93
C TYR A 229 -3.45 -19.78 38.43
N PHE A 230 -2.42 -20.63 38.44
CA PHE A 230 -2.51 -21.99 38.98
C PHE A 230 -2.68 -22.04 40.53
N ALA A 231 -2.21 -21.02 41.24
CA ALA A 231 -2.47 -20.89 42.68
C ALA A 231 -3.90 -20.43 43.00
N GLY A 232 -4.69 -20.05 41.97
CA GLY A 232 -6.03 -19.52 42.14
C GLY A 232 -6.06 -18.07 42.65
N GLU A 233 -4.95 -17.34 42.49
CA GLU A 233 -4.86 -15.92 42.82
C GLU A 233 -5.42 -15.07 41.70
N GLU A 234 -6.16 -14.03 42.04
CA GLU A 234 -6.66 -13.06 41.05
C GLU A 234 -5.54 -12.17 40.54
N LEU A 235 -5.46 -12.02 39.18
CA LEU A 235 -4.57 -11.08 38.54
C LEU A 235 -5.13 -9.65 38.69
N THR A 236 -4.24 -8.72 39.00
CA THR A 236 -4.62 -7.30 39.08
C THR A 236 -4.88 -6.70 37.70
N VAL A 237 -5.70 -5.68 37.62
CA VAL A 237 -6.00 -4.96 36.35
C VAL A 237 -4.72 -4.44 35.68
N ASP A 238 -3.75 -3.96 36.49
CA ASP A 238 -2.47 -3.47 35.97
C ASP A 238 -1.62 -4.59 35.34
N GLU A 239 -1.58 -5.77 35.97
CA GLU A 239 -0.89 -6.94 35.41
C GLU A 239 -1.52 -7.36 34.10
N ILE A 240 -2.85 -7.43 34.06
CA ILE A 240 -3.60 -7.77 32.83
C ILE A 240 -3.31 -6.77 31.72
N LYS A 241 -3.45 -5.48 31.97
CA LYS A 241 -3.20 -4.42 30.99
C LYS A 241 -1.77 -4.44 30.44
N LYS A 242 -0.77 -4.57 31.32
CA LYS A 242 0.64 -4.66 30.92
C LYS A 242 0.91 -5.86 30.02
N THR A 243 0.32 -7.00 30.35
CA THR A 243 0.53 -8.24 29.61
C THR A 243 -0.20 -8.23 28.26
N ILE A 244 -1.43 -7.71 28.21
CA ILE A 244 -2.14 -7.47 26.93
C ILE A 244 -1.30 -6.57 26.03
N ARG A 245 -0.79 -5.44 26.57
CA ARG A 245 0.09 -4.55 25.82
C ARG A 245 1.34 -5.27 25.26
N LYS A 246 2.06 -5.99 26.11
CA LYS A 246 3.25 -6.76 25.73
C LYS A 246 2.93 -7.79 24.64
N SER A 247 1.82 -8.49 24.78
CA SER A 247 1.35 -9.50 23.84
C SER A 247 0.92 -8.88 22.49
N THR A 248 0.26 -7.73 22.53
CA THR A 248 -0.14 -6.97 21.33
C THR A 248 1.07 -6.46 20.56
N ILE A 249 2.04 -5.85 21.25
CA ILE A 249 3.29 -5.35 20.64
C ILE A 249 4.09 -6.49 20.01
N ALA A 250 4.08 -7.67 20.63
CA ALA A 250 4.74 -8.86 20.11
C ALA A 250 3.95 -9.59 19.01
N ASN A 251 2.82 -9.07 18.56
CA ASN A 251 1.89 -9.69 17.59
C ASN A 251 1.42 -11.12 18.00
N LYS A 252 1.36 -11.40 19.32
CA LYS A 252 0.86 -12.66 19.87
C LYS A 252 -0.62 -12.64 20.23
N MET A 253 -1.19 -11.45 20.32
CA MET A 253 -2.61 -11.19 20.58
C MET A 253 -3.07 -9.99 19.78
N VAL A 254 -4.32 -10.05 19.34
CA VAL A 254 -5.02 -8.91 18.72
C VAL A 254 -6.23 -8.55 19.60
N PRO A 255 -6.19 -7.43 20.35
CA PRO A 255 -7.33 -7.00 21.13
C PRO A 255 -8.51 -6.60 20.26
N ILE A 256 -9.71 -7.04 20.59
CA ILE A 256 -10.95 -6.66 19.90
C ILE A 256 -11.79 -5.77 20.80
N THR A 257 -12.22 -4.64 20.23
CA THR A 257 -13.15 -3.68 20.80
C THR A 257 -14.39 -3.57 19.91
N CYS A 258 -15.45 -2.96 20.41
CA CYS A 258 -16.71 -2.81 19.67
C CYS A 258 -17.38 -1.45 19.91
N GLY A 259 -18.26 -1.07 18.98
CA GLY A 259 -19.03 0.14 19.10
C GLY A 259 -19.81 0.52 17.85
N THR A 260 -20.34 1.74 17.86
CA THR A 260 -20.91 2.39 16.68
C THR A 260 -20.49 3.85 16.64
N SER A 261 -19.58 4.16 15.75
CA SER A 261 -19.06 5.52 15.59
C SER A 261 -20.15 6.49 15.15
N TYR A 262 -21.07 6.07 14.29
CA TYR A 262 -22.18 6.89 13.83
C TYR A 262 -23.12 7.30 14.98
N ARG A 263 -23.38 6.41 15.93
CA ARG A 263 -24.21 6.67 17.11
C ARG A 263 -23.41 7.13 18.33
N ASN A 264 -22.15 7.48 18.15
CA ASN A 264 -21.28 8.03 19.19
C ASN A 264 -21.09 7.12 20.43
N LYS A 265 -21.11 5.79 20.24
CA LYS A 265 -20.96 4.81 21.32
C LYS A 265 -19.75 3.93 21.11
N GLY A 266 -18.86 3.83 22.09
CA GLY A 266 -17.68 2.97 22.06
C GLY A 266 -16.39 3.63 21.58
N VAL A 267 -16.39 4.91 21.23
CA VAL A 267 -15.18 5.60 20.71
C VAL A 267 -14.23 6.00 21.85
N GLN A 268 -14.74 6.44 22.99
CA GLN A 268 -13.91 6.75 24.17
C GLN A 268 -13.19 5.50 24.70
N PRO A 269 -13.86 4.33 24.87
CA PRO A 269 -13.18 3.08 25.22
C PRO A 269 -12.16 2.63 24.16
N LEU A 270 -12.39 2.91 22.88
CA LEU A 270 -11.40 2.68 21.82
C LEU A 270 -10.16 3.55 22.02
N LEU A 271 -10.32 4.84 22.32
CA LEU A 271 -9.22 5.74 22.64
C LEU A 271 -8.44 5.27 23.88
N ASP A 272 -9.13 4.79 24.91
CA ASP A 272 -8.49 4.19 26.09
C ASP A 272 -7.68 2.97 25.72
N ALA A 273 -8.22 2.07 24.89
CA ALA A 273 -7.52 0.88 24.41
C ALA A 273 -6.29 1.22 23.56
N ILE A 274 -6.36 2.25 22.72
CA ILE A 274 -5.20 2.74 21.95
C ILE A 274 -4.08 3.19 22.89
N VAL A 275 -4.41 3.97 23.91
CA VAL A 275 -3.43 4.46 24.90
C VAL A 275 -2.84 3.31 25.71
N ASP A 276 -3.69 2.37 26.16
CA ASP A 276 -3.29 1.29 27.06
C ASP A 276 -2.51 0.18 26.33
N TYR A 277 -2.87 -0.17 25.10
CA TYR A 277 -2.37 -1.39 24.45
C TYR A 277 -1.51 -1.17 23.21
N MET A 278 -1.62 -0.03 22.52
CA MET A 278 -0.82 0.22 21.33
C MET A 278 0.62 0.67 21.68
N PRO A 279 1.61 0.34 20.84
CA PRO A 279 3.01 0.65 21.11
C PRO A 279 3.29 2.17 21.12
N ALA A 280 4.28 2.56 21.89
CA ALA A 280 4.99 3.81 21.76
C ALA A 280 6.18 3.64 20.78
N PRO A 281 6.76 4.71 20.24
CA PRO A 281 7.95 4.60 19.39
C PRO A 281 9.13 3.90 20.06
N THR A 282 9.19 3.89 21.40
CA THR A 282 10.21 3.20 22.20
C THR A 282 9.97 1.69 22.35
N ASP A 283 8.77 1.22 22.08
CA ASP A 283 8.43 -0.20 22.17
C ASP A 283 8.70 -0.94 20.85
N VAL A 284 8.88 -0.21 19.76
CA VAL A 284 9.20 -0.75 18.45
C VAL A 284 10.70 -1.00 18.36
N GLU A 285 11.09 -2.11 17.74
CA GLU A 285 12.50 -2.42 17.51
C GLU A 285 13.21 -1.27 16.77
N SER A 286 14.53 -1.16 17.01
CA SER A 286 15.36 -0.19 16.29
C SER A 286 15.20 -0.34 14.79
N ILE A 287 15.08 0.78 14.09
CA ILE A 287 15.01 0.75 12.65
C ILE A 287 16.35 0.41 12.03
N LYS A 288 16.33 -0.57 11.14
CA LYS A 288 17.47 -1.00 10.36
C LYS A 288 17.65 -0.10 9.14
N GLY A 289 18.88 0.17 8.81
CA GLY A 289 19.29 0.86 7.59
C GLY A 289 20.66 0.39 7.12
N VAL A 290 21.12 0.94 6.03
CA VAL A 290 22.44 0.68 5.45
C VAL A 290 23.21 1.98 5.34
N ASN A 291 24.44 1.98 5.76
CA ASN A 291 25.34 3.11 5.57
C ASN A 291 25.74 3.20 4.09
N PRO A 292 25.45 4.30 3.37
CA PRO A 292 25.72 4.38 1.93
C PRO A 292 27.21 4.43 1.56
N ASP A 293 28.08 4.74 2.53
CA ASP A 293 29.53 4.85 2.29
C ASP A 293 30.26 3.52 2.54
N THR A 294 29.77 2.70 3.46
CA THR A 294 30.42 1.44 3.88
C THR A 294 29.67 0.18 3.49
N ASP A 295 28.39 0.30 3.04
CA ASP A 295 27.45 -0.81 2.81
C ASP A 295 27.21 -1.68 4.05
N GLU A 296 27.53 -1.19 5.26
CA GLU A 296 27.28 -1.88 6.51
C GLU A 296 25.87 -1.62 7.04
N GLU A 297 25.29 -2.63 7.67
CA GLU A 297 24.00 -2.50 8.35
C GLU A 297 24.17 -1.67 9.63
N GLU A 298 23.35 -0.65 9.78
CA GLU A 298 23.27 0.18 10.98
C GLU A 298 21.85 0.22 11.54
N TYR A 299 21.75 0.48 12.82
CA TYR A 299 20.47 0.59 13.54
C TYR A 299 20.33 1.97 14.16
N ARG A 300 19.10 2.50 14.15
CA ARG A 300 18.73 3.72 14.86
C ARG A 300 17.63 3.41 15.87
N HIS A 301 17.82 3.92 17.09
CA HIS A 301 16.83 3.79 18.17
C HIS A 301 16.01 5.06 18.30
N SER A 302 14.77 4.94 18.76
CA SER A 302 13.91 6.09 19.02
C SER A 302 14.43 6.88 20.23
N SER A 303 15.37 7.79 20.00
CA SER A 303 16.00 8.65 21.00
C SER A 303 16.32 10.03 20.42
N ASP A 304 16.04 11.09 21.19
CA ASP A 304 16.35 12.47 20.78
C ASP A 304 17.86 12.76 20.76
N THR A 305 18.69 11.91 21.37
CA THR A 305 20.14 12.08 21.48
C THR A 305 20.94 11.34 20.42
N GLU A 306 20.31 10.48 19.64
CA GLU A 306 20.95 9.81 18.50
C GLU A 306 21.07 10.75 17.29
N PRO A 307 21.93 10.42 16.30
CA PRO A 307 21.97 11.16 15.03
C PRO A 307 20.61 11.20 14.35
N PHE A 308 20.29 12.32 13.74
CA PHE A 308 19.02 12.51 13.05
C PHE A 308 18.86 11.53 11.89
N ALA A 309 17.73 10.84 11.85
CA ALA A 309 17.30 10.04 10.72
C ALA A 309 15.77 10.06 10.60
N ALA A 310 15.28 10.34 9.41
CA ALA A 310 13.86 10.42 9.10
C ALA A 310 13.56 9.82 7.71
N LEU A 311 12.36 9.28 7.55
CA LEU A 311 11.86 8.75 6.29
C LEU A 311 10.79 9.68 5.71
N ALA A 312 11.01 10.15 4.48
CA ALA A 312 10.02 10.86 3.70
C ALA A 312 9.03 9.84 3.11
N PHE A 313 7.79 9.80 3.62
CA PHE A 313 6.84 8.76 3.23
C PHE A 313 5.72 9.24 2.31
N LYS A 314 5.52 10.55 2.21
CA LYS A 314 4.48 11.12 1.34
C LYS A 314 4.87 12.52 0.85
N ILE A 315 4.64 12.78 -0.42
CA ILE A 315 4.73 14.10 -1.01
C ILE A 315 3.30 14.56 -1.35
N ALA A 316 3.02 15.83 -1.10
CA ALA A 316 1.78 16.49 -1.51
C ALA A 316 2.11 17.85 -2.13
N THR A 317 1.29 18.30 -3.07
CA THR A 317 1.40 19.63 -3.66
C THR A 317 0.29 20.53 -3.13
N ASP A 318 0.68 21.66 -2.57
CA ASP A 318 -0.24 22.66 -2.06
C ASP A 318 -0.20 23.91 -2.95
N PRO A 319 -1.35 24.50 -3.29
CA PRO A 319 -1.40 25.66 -4.17
C PRO A 319 -0.67 26.90 -3.63
N PHE A 320 -0.54 27.02 -2.29
CA PHE A 320 -0.01 28.21 -1.64
C PHE A 320 1.45 28.08 -1.21
N VAL A 321 1.81 26.90 -0.69
CA VAL A 321 3.17 26.66 -0.15
C VAL A 321 4.03 25.77 -1.04
N GLY A 322 3.45 25.20 -2.09
CA GLY A 322 4.14 24.32 -3.03
C GLY A 322 4.28 22.91 -2.51
N LYS A 323 5.47 22.33 -2.69
CA LYS A 323 5.76 20.95 -2.28
C LYS A 323 5.82 20.81 -0.77
N ILE A 324 5.03 19.90 -0.23
CA ILE A 324 5.01 19.48 1.17
C ILE A 324 5.50 18.04 1.24
N CYS A 325 6.49 17.78 2.09
CA CYS A 325 7.03 16.45 2.33
C CYS A 325 6.64 15.99 3.73
N PHE A 326 5.85 14.94 3.83
CA PHE A 326 5.54 14.29 5.11
C PHE A 326 6.67 13.32 5.46
N PHE A 327 7.13 13.40 6.68
CA PHE A 327 8.23 12.57 7.16
C PHE A 327 8.01 12.10 8.60
N ARG A 328 8.57 10.94 8.92
CA ARG A 328 8.67 10.44 10.27
C ARG A 328 10.11 10.48 10.73
N VAL A 329 10.34 11.06 11.91
CA VAL A 329 11.65 11.02 12.59
C VAL A 329 11.77 9.72 13.36
N TYR A 330 12.79 8.92 13.04
CA TYR A 330 13.10 7.68 13.75
C TYR A 330 14.10 7.89 14.86
N SER A 331 15.09 8.78 14.68
CA SER A 331 16.11 9.11 15.68
C SER A 331 16.52 10.57 15.59
N GLY A 332 17.02 11.10 16.69
CA GLY A 332 17.52 12.46 16.77
C GLY A 332 16.45 13.54 16.72
N THR A 333 16.87 14.75 16.45
CA THR A 333 16.02 15.94 16.34
C THR A 333 16.41 16.79 15.15
N ILE A 334 15.46 17.54 14.60
CA ILE A 334 15.72 18.50 13.53
C ILE A 334 14.98 19.81 13.80
N ASP A 335 15.68 20.94 13.62
CA ASP A 335 15.11 22.28 13.75
C ASP A 335 14.67 22.83 12.39
N ALA A 336 13.62 23.64 12.39
CA ALA A 336 13.20 24.40 11.22
C ALA A 336 14.35 25.32 10.75
N GLY A 337 14.61 25.32 9.44
CA GLY A 337 15.71 26.06 8.83
C GLY A 337 17.07 25.36 8.84
N SER A 338 17.21 24.19 9.48
CA SER A 338 18.45 23.42 9.50
C SER A 338 18.76 22.72 8.18
N PRO A 339 20.04 22.49 7.85
CA PRO A 339 20.41 21.60 6.78
C PRO A 339 20.11 20.15 7.17
N CYS A 340 19.81 19.31 6.19
CA CYS A 340 19.71 17.86 6.29
C CYS A 340 20.34 17.21 5.05
N TYR A 341 20.71 15.97 5.15
CA TYR A 341 21.30 15.19 4.06
C TYR A 341 20.32 14.16 3.53
N ASN A 342 20.06 14.20 2.24
CA ASN A 342 19.30 13.14 1.56
C ASN A 342 20.32 12.06 1.13
N SER A 343 20.39 10.98 1.89
CA SER A 343 21.37 9.92 1.70
C SER A 343 21.08 9.04 0.48
N VAL A 344 19.83 8.96 0.05
CA VAL A 344 19.43 8.19 -1.16
C VAL A 344 19.91 8.89 -2.43
N LYS A 345 19.85 10.23 -2.46
CA LYS A 345 20.22 11.04 -3.62
C LYS A 345 21.60 11.71 -3.52
N GLY A 346 22.25 11.57 -2.37
CA GLY A 346 23.62 12.04 -2.16
C GLY A 346 23.78 13.58 -2.15
N HIS A 347 22.77 14.33 -1.67
CA HIS A 347 22.87 15.79 -1.63
C HIS A 347 22.26 16.43 -0.38
N LYS A 348 22.72 17.64 -0.07
CA LYS A 348 22.18 18.44 1.04
C LYS A 348 20.89 19.14 0.63
N GLU A 349 19.95 19.13 1.54
CA GLU A 349 18.73 19.93 1.47
C GLU A 349 18.56 20.79 2.73
N ARG A 350 17.60 21.67 2.72
CA ARG A 350 17.27 22.50 3.87
C ARG A 350 15.85 22.23 4.31
N MET A 351 15.69 21.86 5.57
CA MET A 351 14.42 21.75 6.25
C MET A 351 13.85 23.16 6.47
N GLY A 352 13.05 23.69 5.53
CA GLY A 352 12.58 25.07 5.61
C GLY A 352 11.66 25.28 6.82
N ARG A 353 10.35 25.21 6.62
CA ARG A 353 9.35 25.21 7.71
C ARG A 353 8.99 23.79 8.07
N ILE A 354 8.79 23.51 9.34
CA ILE A 354 8.25 22.24 9.82
C ILE A 354 6.83 22.50 10.31
N LEU A 355 5.89 21.69 9.83
CA LEU A 355 4.47 21.82 10.08
C LEU A 355 3.95 20.62 10.86
N GLN A 356 3.27 20.88 11.97
CA GLN A 356 2.40 19.92 12.61
C GLN A 356 1.06 19.94 11.88
N MET A 357 0.61 18.79 11.43
CA MET A 357 -0.66 18.66 10.72
C MET A 357 -1.80 18.34 11.69
N HIS A 358 -2.90 19.08 11.57
CA HIS A 358 -4.17 18.83 12.23
C HIS A 358 -5.25 18.78 11.15
N SER A 359 -5.24 17.70 10.37
CA SER A 359 -6.07 17.57 9.16
C SER A 359 -5.75 18.68 8.14
N ASN A 360 -6.66 19.64 7.92
CA ASN A 360 -6.48 20.78 7.02
C ASN A 360 -5.81 22.01 7.67
N HIS A 361 -5.63 22.01 8.98
CA HIS A 361 -4.92 23.06 9.70
C HIS A 361 -3.44 22.73 9.85
N ARG A 362 -2.60 23.78 9.79
CA ARG A 362 -1.14 23.67 9.87
C ARG A 362 -0.63 24.58 10.96
N GLU A 363 0.17 24.02 11.84
CA GLU A 363 0.87 24.77 12.89
C GLU A 363 2.38 24.70 12.63
N ASP A 364 3.05 25.84 12.59
CA ASP A 364 4.50 25.88 12.49
C ASP A 364 5.12 25.42 13.80
N ILE A 365 6.00 24.43 13.75
CA ILE A 365 6.76 23.98 14.90
C ILE A 365 8.26 24.23 14.71
N PRO A 366 8.98 24.66 15.75
CA PRO A 366 10.39 24.99 15.64
C PRO A 366 11.29 23.76 15.55
N THR A 367 10.92 22.67 16.18
CA THR A 367 11.73 21.44 16.30
C THR A 367 10.86 20.21 16.19
N CYS A 368 11.35 19.19 15.48
CA CYS A 368 10.76 17.87 15.40
C CYS A 368 11.67 16.86 16.11
N TYR A 369 11.11 15.94 16.85
CA TYR A 369 11.80 14.99 17.73
C TYR A 369 11.65 13.55 17.24
N ALA A 370 12.47 12.64 17.76
CA ALA A 370 12.32 11.21 17.50
C ALA A 370 10.88 10.75 17.76
N GLY A 371 10.33 9.88 16.89
CA GLY A 371 8.95 9.39 16.97
C GLY A 371 7.88 10.37 16.45
N ASP A 372 8.24 11.60 16.06
CA ASP A 372 7.29 12.57 15.53
C ASP A 372 6.98 12.29 14.04
N ILE A 373 5.73 12.55 13.68
CA ILE A 373 5.27 12.63 12.29
C ILE A 373 4.93 14.10 12.01
N ALA A 374 5.59 14.67 11.00
CA ALA A 374 5.43 16.07 10.64
C ALA A 374 5.51 16.26 9.12
N ALA A 375 5.29 17.48 8.67
CA ALA A 375 5.47 17.86 7.28
C ALA A 375 6.52 18.97 7.15
N ALA A 376 7.28 18.96 6.07
CA ALA A 376 8.28 19.97 5.77
C ALA A 376 7.98 20.69 4.46
N VAL A 377 8.28 21.98 4.45
CA VAL A 377 8.27 22.82 3.24
C VAL A 377 9.71 23.23 2.95
N GLY A 378 10.12 23.20 1.70
CA GLY A 378 11.45 23.64 1.27
C GLY A 378 12.35 22.51 0.78
N LEU A 379 11.97 21.25 0.94
CA LEU A 379 12.66 20.09 0.39
C LEU A 379 12.33 19.98 -1.11
N LYS A 380 13.26 20.40 -1.97
CA LYS A 380 13.02 20.52 -3.42
C LYS A 380 13.15 19.18 -4.16
N ASN A 381 14.15 18.41 -3.81
CA ASN A 381 14.54 17.19 -4.54
C ASN A 381 14.14 15.90 -3.83
N THR A 382 13.71 15.98 -2.57
CA THR A 382 13.25 14.82 -1.79
C THR A 382 11.97 14.25 -2.40
N THR A 383 11.94 12.94 -2.58
CA THR A 383 10.77 12.17 -3.06
C THR A 383 10.32 11.16 -2.03
N THR A 384 9.18 10.52 -2.27
CA THR A 384 8.66 9.46 -1.39
C THR A 384 9.64 8.29 -1.33
N GLY A 385 9.98 7.84 -0.13
CA GLY A 385 10.95 6.77 0.12
C GLY A 385 12.37 7.27 0.42
N ASP A 386 12.65 8.56 0.24
CA ASP A 386 13.97 9.11 0.54
C ASP A 386 14.22 9.17 2.06
N THR A 387 15.47 8.94 2.45
CA THR A 387 15.92 9.12 3.82
C THR A 387 16.57 10.49 3.99
N LEU A 388 16.16 11.21 5.02
CA LEU A 388 16.77 12.46 5.47
C LEU A 388 17.54 12.19 6.77
N CYS A 389 18.81 12.51 6.81
CA CYS A 389 19.66 12.19 7.96
C CYS A 389 20.69 13.28 8.25
N ASP A 390 21.47 13.05 9.30
CA ASP A 390 22.70 13.78 9.59
C ASP A 390 23.77 13.42 8.55
N GLU A 391 24.48 14.42 8.02
CA GLU A 391 25.52 14.22 7.02
C GLU A 391 26.74 13.45 7.56
N ASP A 392 27.09 13.68 8.83
CA ASP A 392 28.23 13.04 9.47
C ASP A 392 27.93 11.57 9.87
N HIS A 393 26.64 11.19 9.88
CA HIS A 393 26.18 9.85 10.21
C HIS A 393 25.15 9.37 9.16
N PRO A 394 25.58 9.21 7.90
CA PRO A 394 24.65 8.89 6.81
C PRO A 394 24.09 7.47 6.97
N ILE A 395 22.79 7.33 6.74
CA ILE A 395 22.08 6.06 6.73
C ILE A 395 21.00 6.11 5.66
N ILE A 396 20.79 5.01 4.95
CA ILE A 396 19.62 4.78 4.10
C ILE A 396 18.72 3.82 4.87
N LEU A 397 17.57 4.31 5.30
CA LEU A 397 16.53 3.47 5.87
C LEU A 397 15.95 2.61 4.75
N GLU A 398 15.43 1.43 5.10
CA GLU A 398 14.90 0.48 4.12
C GLU A 398 13.95 1.15 3.13
N SER A 399 14.22 0.98 1.84
CA SER A 399 13.45 1.59 0.76
C SER A 399 12.08 0.94 0.60
N MET A 400 11.08 1.75 0.26
CA MET A 400 9.76 1.24 -0.11
C MET A 400 9.78 0.75 -1.56
N ASN A 401 9.35 -0.48 -1.79
CA ASN A 401 9.16 -1.03 -3.13
C ASN A 401 7.73 -0.74 -3.59
N PHE A 402 7.61 -0.07 -4.73
CA PHE A 402 6.31 0.25 -5.30
C PHE A 402 6.03 -0.67 -6.49
N PRO A 403 4.81 -1.23 -6.60
CA PRO A 403 4.43 -2.04 -7.75
C PRO A 403 4.37 -1.21 -9.04
N ASP A 404 4.67 -1.84 -10.15
CA ASP A 404 4.52 -1.21 -11.46
C ASP A 404 3.04 -1.02 -11.82
N PRO A 405 2.69 0.11 -12.47
CA PRO A 405 1.33 0.36 -12.93
C PRO A 405 0.85 -0.71 -13.92
N VAL A 406 -0.40 -1.12 -13.78
CA VAL A 406 -1.00 -2.20 -14.59
C VAL A 406 -1.92 -1.68 -15.71
N ILE A 407 -2.51 -0.51 -15.55
CA ILE A 407 -3.40 0.12 -16.53
C ILE A 407 -2.71 1.33 -17.18
N ARG A 408 -2.91 1.49 -18.48
CA ARG A 408 -2.40 2.62 -19.26
C ARG A 408 -3.53 3.27 -20.04
N VAL A 409 -3.50 4.60 -20.12
CA VAL A 409 -4.48 5.43 -20.83
C VAL A 409 -3.72 6.50 -21.59
N ALA A 410 -4.13 6.76 -22.84
CA ALA A 410 -3.65 7.92 -23.56
C ALA A 410 -4.41 9.16 -23.15
N ILE A 411 -3.70 10.27 -22.91
CA ILE A 411 -4.28 11.55 -22.55
C ILE A 411 -3.80 12.64 -23.51
N GLU A 412 -4.72 13.42 -24.03
CA GLU A 412 -4.42 14.52 -24.97
C GLU A 412 -5.12 15.80 -24.52
N PRO A 413 -4.41 16.93 -24.45
CA PRO A 413 -5.05 18.19 -24.11
C PRO A 413 -5.93 18.67 -25.26
N LYS A 414 -7.08 19.24 -24.97
CA LYS A 414 -8.00 19.78 -25.99
C LYS A 414 -7.43 21.00 -26.72
N THR A 415 -6.44 21.67 -26.16
CA THR A 415 -5.83 22.87 -26.73
C THR A 415 -4.31 22.82 -26.68
N LYS A 416 -3.62 23.45 -27.66
CA LYS A 416 -2.16 23.56 -27.64
C LYS A 416 -1.62 24.27 -26.39
N ALA A 417 -2.32 25.27 -25.88
CA ALA A 417 -1.95 25.96 -24.64
C ALA A 417 -2.09 25.07 -23.39
N GLY A 418 -2.89 24.01 -23.47
CA GLY A 418 -3.01 22.99 -22.41
C GLY A 418 -1.82 22.04 -22.32
N GLN A 419 -1.01 21.92 -23.37
CA GLN A 419 0.10 20.94 -23.42
C GLN A 419 1.14 21.17 -22.32
N GLU A 420 1.62 22.42 -22.18
CA GLU A 420 2.59 22.75 -21.12
C GLU A 420 2.00 22.57 -19.72
N LYS A 421 0.76 23.02 -19.51
CA LYS A 421 0.07 22.87 -18.22
C LYS A 421 -0.16 21.40 -17.88
N MET A 422 -0.50 20.58 -18.88
CA MET A 422 -0.66 19.13 -18.71
C MET A 422 0.65 18.50 -18.30
N GLY A 423 1.75 18.80 -18.98
CA GLY A 423 3.07 18.27 -18.63
C GLY A 423 3.49 18.63 -17.21
N LEU A 424 3.31 19.89 -16.80
CA LEU A 424 3.59 20.34 -15.43
C LEU A 424 2.68 19.68 -14.40
N GLY A 425 1.37 19.56 -14.71
CA GLY A 425 0.41 18.91 -13.83
C GLY A 425 0.72 17.42 -13.63
N LEU A 426 0.97 16.70 -14.73
CA LEU A 426 1.33 15.28 -14.68
C LEU A 426 2.64 15.03 -13.93
N ALA A 427 3.65 15.89 -14.12
CA ALA A 427 4.92 15.79 -13.40
C ALA A 427 4.71 15.93 -11.87
N LYS A 428 3.91 16.91 -11.44
CA LYS A 428 3.58 17.11 -10.02
C LYS A 428 2.80 15.93 -9.44
N LEU A 429 1.82 15.41 -10.17
CA LEU A 429 1.05 14.26 -9.74
C LEU A 429 1.93 12.99 -9.63
N ALA A 430 2.90 12.82 -10.53
CA ALA A 430 3.88 11.74 -10.47
C ALA A 430 4.88 11.88 -9.31
N GLU A 431 5.18 13.11 -8.87
CA GLU A 431 5.98 13.32 -7.64
C GLU A 431 5.22 12.93 -6.37
N GLU A 432 3.89 13.10 -6.36
CA GLU A 432 3.04 12.75 -5.22
C GLU A 432 2.82 11.24 -5.12
N ASP A 433 2.62 10.58 -6.25
CA ASP A 433 2.29 9.16 -6.33
C ASP A 433 3.33 8.38 -7.14
N PRO A 434 4.19 7.59 -6.49
CA PRO A 434 5.24 6.82 -7.16
C PRO A 434 4.69 5.66 -8.03
N THR A 435 3.42 5.28 -7.89
CA THR A 435 2.76 4.29 -8.75
C THR A 435 2.08 4.89 -9.96
N PHE A 436 1.99 6.21 -10.02
CA PHE A 436 1.55 6.93 -11.19
C PHE A 436 2.76 7.28 -12.06
N LYS A 437 2.71 6.91 -13.34
CA LYS A 437 3.73 7.26 -14.34
C LYS A 437 3.09 8.04 -15.47
N ALA A 438 3.78 9.07 -15.93
CA ALA A 438 3.41 9.81 -17.13
C ALA A 438 4.63 9.94 -18.03
N TYR A 439 4.49 9.58 -19.30
CA TYR A 439 5.57 9.62 -20.27
C TYR A 439 5.01 9.82 -21.68
N THR A 440 5.86 10.27 -22.59
CA THR A 440 5.51 10.33 -24.01
C THR A 440 5.97 9.03 -24.67
N ASP A 441 5.05 8.36 -25.34
CA ASP A 441 5.37 7.21 -26.17
C ASP A 441 6.18 7.68 -27.37
N GLU A 442 7.39 7.17 -27.51
CA GLU A 442 8.35 7.60 -28.56
C GLU A 442 7.86 7.23 -29.96
N GLU A 443 7.08 6.16 -30.10
CA GLU A 443 6.59 5.68 -31.40
C GLU A 443 5.33 6.45 -31.83
N THR A 444 4.39 6.71 -30.92
CA THR A 444 3.12 7.33 -31.25
C THR A 444 3.10 8.85 -31.01
N GLY A 445 4.06 9.35 -30.22
CA GLY A 445 4.08 10.74 -29.76
C GLY A 445 2.97 11.09 -28.77
N GLN A 446 2.18 10.09 -28.34
CA GLN A 446 1.10 10.28 -27.38
C GLN A 446 1.62 10.39 -25.95
N THR A 447 0.99 11.22 -25.15
CA THR A 447 1.22 11.22 -23.71
C THR A 447 0.42 10.07 -23.10
N ILE A 448 1.13 9.14 -22.45
CA ILE A 448 0.57 7.98 -21.76
C ILE A 448 0.62 8.24 -20.27
N ILE A 449 -0.48 7.96 -19.60
CA ILE A 449 -0.56 7.87 -18.14
C ILE A 449 -0.80 6.42 -17.72
N ALA A 450 -0.11 5.99 -16.69
CA ALA A 450 -0.19 4.62 -16.18
C ALA A 450 -0.44 4.63 -14.67
N GLY A 451 -1.31 3.75 -14.19
CA GLY A 451 -1.73 3.66 -12.79
C GLY A 451 -2.15 2.27 -12.37
N MET A 452 -2.52 2.13 -11.10
CA MET A 452 -2.83 0.85 -10.46
C MET A 452 -4.22 0.32 -10.78
N GLY A 453 -5.16 1.20 -11.15
CA GLY A 453 -6.53 0.82 -11.45
C GLY A 453 -7.28 1.90 -12.21
N GLU A 454 -8.49 1.58 -12.63
CA GLU A 454 -9.34 2.49 -13.40
C GLU A 454 -9.73 3.72 -12.57
N LEU A 455 -10.14 3.50 -11.31
CA LEU A 455 -10.48 4.58 -10.38
C LEU A 455 -9.28 5.47 -10.09
N HIS A 456 -8.09 4.89 -9.96
CA HIS A 456 -6.85 5.65 -9.75
C HIS A 456 -6.61 6.64 -10.90
N LEU A 457 -6.65 6.16 -12.16
CA LEU A 457 -6.45 7.04 -13.32
C LEU A 457 -7.58 8.06 -13.48
N GLU A 458 -8.82 7.69 -13.19
CA GLU A 458 -9.97 8.62 -13.23
C GLU A 458 -9.76 9.79 -12.26
N ILE A 459 -9.29 9.52 -11.04
CA ILE A 459 -8.99 10.55 -10.05
C ILE A 459 -7.83 11.43 -10.48
N ILE A 460 -6.76 10.86 -11.03
CA ILE A 460 -5.63 11.62 -11.57
C ILE A 460 -6.08 12.59 -12.67
N VAL A 461 -6.92 12.12 -13.60
CA VAL A 461 -7.47 12.96 -14.68
C VAL A 461 -8.37 14.07 -14.12
N ASP A 462 -9.22 13.75 -13.15
CA ASP A 462 -10.10 14.73 -12.51
C ASP A 462 -9.28 15.80 -11.74
N ARG A 463 -8.23 15.38 -11.03
CA ARG A 463 -7.28 16.30 -10.38
C ARG A 463 -6.59 17.22 -11.40
N LEU A 464 -6.15 16.65 -12.53
CA LEU A 464 -5.53 17.43 -13.60
C LEU A 464 -6.49 18.53 -14.11
N MET A 465 -7.77 18.21 -14.27
CA MET A 465 -8.78 19.17 -14.69
C MET A 465 -9.08 20.22 -13.61
N ARG A 466 -9.26 19.81 -12.36
CA ARG A 466 -9.69 20.73 -11.27
C ARG A 466 -8.55 21.57 -10.73
N GLU A 467 -7.38 20.98 -10.48
CA GLU A 467 -6.25 21.67 -9.84
C GLU A 467 -5.42 22.46 -10.86
N PHE A 468 -5.17 21.87 -12.04
CA PHE A 468 -4.30 22.46 -13.06
C PHE A 468 -5.05 23.15 -14.19
N LYS A 469 -6.40 23.08 -14.20
CA LYS A 469 -7.27 23.68 -15.22
C LYS A 469 -6.92 23.23 -16.64
N VAL A 470 -6.66 21.94 -16.80
CA VAL A 470 -6.37 21.30 -18.09
C VAL A 470 -7.57 20.47 -18.52
N GLU A 471 -8.20 20.86 -19.62
CA GLU A 471 -9.18 20.01 -20.29
C GLU A 471 -8.44 19.02 -21.21
N ALA A 472 -8.66 17.74 -20.99
CA ALA A 472 -8.04 16.67 -21.75
C ALA A 472 -9.07 15.66 -22.26
N ASN A 473 -8.76 15.04 -23.38
CA ASN A 473 -9.43 13.84 -23.86
C ASN A 473 -8.65 12.62 -23.36
N VAL A 474 -9.39 11.64 -22.89
CA VAL A 474 -8.83 10.40 -22.38
C VAL A 474 -9.21 9.29 -23.35
N GLY A 475 -8.21 8.53 -23.82
CA GLY A 475 -8.42 7.36 -24.65
C GLY A 475 -8.86 6.13 -23.84
N ALA A 476 -9.25 5.06 -24.51
CA ALA A 476 -9.56 3.80 -23.83
C ALA A 476 -8.35 3.29 -23.03
N PRO A 477 -8.56 2.69 -21.85
CA PRO A 477 -7.49 2.09 -21.09
C PRO A 477 -6.70 1.07 -21.91
N GLN A 478 -5.38 1.13 -21.82
CA GLN A 478 -4.51 0.15 -22.47
C GLN A 478 -3.99 -0.87 -21.45
N VAL A 479 -4.01 -2.14 -21.83
CA VAL A 479 -3.49 -3.22 -21.01
C VAL A 479 -1.97 -3.27 -21.15
N ALA A 480 -1.26 -3.37 -20.04
CA ALA A 480 0.19 -3.51 -19.99
C ALA A 480 0.59 -4.96 -20.33
N TYR A 481 0.49 -5.34 -21.60
CA TYR A 481 1.00 -6.62 -22.06
C TYR A 481 2.53 -6.69 -21.86
N LYS A 482 3.03 -7.91 -21.73
CA LYS A 482 4.44 -8.23 -21.71
C LYS A 482 4.72 -9.32 -22.76
N GLU A 483 5.98 -9.52 -23.06
CA GLU A 483 6.41 -10.64 -23.87
C GLU A 483 7.36 -11.53 -23.10
N THR A 484 7.44 -12.80 -23.44
CA THR A 484 8.44 -13.73 -22.90
C THR A 484 8.74 -14.80 -23.92
N ILE A 485 9.69 -15.66 -23.61
CA ILE A 485 10.09 -16.80 -24.45
C ILE A 485 9.70 -18.11 -23.75
N THR A 486 9.46 -19.15 -24.53
CA THR A 486 9.00 -20.45 -24.02
C THR A 486 10.04 -21.56 -24.05
N LYS A 487 11.14 -21.36 -24.81
CA LYS A 487 12.20 -22.36 -24.97
C LYS A 487 13.56 -21.71 -25.10
N GLU A 488 14.59 -22.49 -24.90
CA GLU A 488 15.98 -22.09 -25.14
C GLU A 488 16.26 -21.85 -26.64
N ALA A 489 17.06 -20.84 -26.96
CA ALA A 489 17.57 -20.58 -28.26
C ALA A 489 18.94 -19.88 -28.19
N ALA A 490 19.74 -20.04 -29.22
CA ALA A 490 21.04 -19.41 -29.33
C ALA A 490 21.15 -18.56 -30.61
N SER A 491 22.01 -17.54 -30.53
CA SER A 491 22.34 -16.69 -31.68
C SER A 491 23.84 -16.44 -31.75
N ASP A 492 24.36 -16.50 -32.96
CA ASP A 492 25.72 -16.12 -33.33
C ASP A 492 25.62 -14.91 -34.28
N THR A 493 25.83 -13.70 -33.72
CA THR A 493 25.53 -12.46 -34.43
C THR A 493 26.77 -11.59 -34.55
N LYS A 494 27.08 -11.21 -35.80
CA LYS A 494 28.14 -10.26 -36.14
C LYS A 494 27.55 -8.96 -36.66
N TYR A 495 27.86 -7.87 -36.01
CA TYR A 495 27.60 -6.54 -36.52
C TYR A 495 28.88 -6.00 -37.17
N LYS A 496 28.81 -5.79 -38.48
CA LYS A 496 29.92 -5.23 -39.25
C LYS A 496 29.40 -4.13 -40.17
N ARG A 497 29.90 -2.93 -40.02
CA ARG A 497 29.58 -1.78 -40.87
C ARG A 497 30.89 -1.08 -41.31
N GLN A 498 31.01 -0.80 -42.57
CA GLN A 498 32.10 -0.01 -43.13
C GLN A 498 31.49 1.23 -43.78
N SER A 499 31.83 2.42 -43.32
CA SER A 499 31.42 3.70 -43.87
C SER A 499 32.65 4.63 -43.88
N GLY A 500 33.36 4.72 -44.98
CA GLY A 500 34.35 5.72 -45.33
C GLY A 500 35.26 6.26 -44.21
N GLY A 501 36.07 5.40 -43.58
CA GLY A 501 36.94 5.75 -42.44
C GLY A 501 37.14 4.57 -41.51
N SER A 502 36.89 4.72 -40.17
CA SER A 502 36.93 3.60 -39.24
C SER A 502 35.67 2.74 -39.36
N GLY A 503 35.84 1.42 -39.45
CA GLY A 503 34.76 0.44 -39.45
C GLY A 503 34.09 0.31 -38.05
N GLN A 504 32.99 -0.42 -38.01
CA GLN A 504 32.38 -0.88 -36.77
C GLN A 504 32.29 -2.38 -36.74
N TYR A 505 32.73 -3.00 -35.67
CA TYR A 505 32.73 -4.45 -35.50
C TYR A 505 32.33 -4.86 -34.09
N GLY A 506 31.31 -5.68 -33.98
CA GLY A 506 30.91 -6.34 -32.74
C GLY A 506 30.40 -7.75 -33.05
N HIS A 507 30.87 -8.75 -32.31
CA HIS A 507 30.45 -10.13 -32.49
C HIS A 507 30.21 -10.76 -31.15
N CYS A 508 29.01 -11.25 -30.92
CA CYS A 508 28.65 -11.96 -29.69
C CYS A 508 27.83 -13.22 -30.01
N LYS A 509 28.07 -14.24 -29.22
CA LYS A 509 27.27 -15.46 -29.19
C LYS A 509 26.56 -15.55 -27.85
N ILE A 510 25.26 -15.59 -27.93
CA ILE A 510 24.41 -15.66 -26.73
C ILE A 510 23.50 -16.88 -26.77
N ARG A 511 23.12 -17.35 -25.59
CA ARG A 511 22.09 -18.33 -25.38
C ARG A 511 21.07 -17.69 -24.48
N ILE A 512 19.80 -17.80 -24.83
CA ILE A 512 18.70 -17.29 -24.02
C ILE A 512 17.79 -18.43 -23.63
N MET A 513 17.21 -18.34 -22.44
CA MET A 513 16.28 -19.32 -21.90
C MET A 513 15.25 -18.65 -20.98
N PRO A 514 14.06 -19.27 -20.79
CA PRO A 514 13.11 -18.80 -19.79
C PRO A 514 13.74 -18.78 -18.41
N ASN A 515 13.54 -17.69 -17.65
CA ASN A 515 13.99 -17.56 -16.28
C ASN A 515 12.78 -17.66 -15.36
N ILE A 516 12.31 -18.88 -15.17
CA ILE A 516 11.10 -19.22 -14.40
C ILE A 516 11.49 -20.21 -13.32
N ASP A 517 11.00 -19.98 -12.10
CA ASP A 517 11.13 -20.92 -11.01
C ASP A 517 10.41 -22.24 -11.35
N PRO A 518 11.09 -23.38 -11.39
CA PRO A 518 10.51 -24.65 -11.82
C PRO A 518 9.47 -25.21 -10.84
N GLU A 519 9.47 -24.79 -9.57
CA GLU A 519 8.53 -25.28 -8.56
C GLU A 519 7.26 -24.42 -8.50
N THR A 520 7.41 -23.11 -8.62
CA THR A 520 6.31 -22.16 -8.47
C THR A 520 5.75 -21.64 -9.79
N GLY A 521 6.51 -21.76 -10.89
CA GLY A 521 6.17 -21.21 -12.19
C GLY A 521 6.27 -19.67 -12.24
N VAL A 522 6.80 -19.04 -11.20
CA VAL A 522 6.94 -17.58 -11.11
C VAL A 522 8.18 -17.14 -11.87
N GLY A 523 8.07 -16.06 -12.63
CA GLY A 523 9.18 -15.45 -13.33
C GLY A 523 10.20 -14.80 -12.38
N ASN A 524 11.48 -15.03 -12.62
CA ASN A 524 12.58 -14.49 -11.83
C ASN A 524 13.20 -13.22 -12.44
N GLY A 525 12.53 -12.63 -13.45
CA GLY A 525 13.00 -11.42 -14.11
C GLY A 525 14.15 -11.65 -15.09
N TYR A 526 14.91 -10.60 -15.33
CA TYR A 526 16.07 -10.63 -16.22
C TYR A 526 17.34 -11.02 -15.47
N GLU A 527 18.11 -11.96 -16.05
CA GLU A 527 19.42 -12.35 -15.56
C GLU A 527 20.42 -12.38 -16.72
N PHE A 528 21.55 -11.69 -16.55
CA PHE A 528 22.66 -11.72 -17.49
C PHE A 528 23.84 -12.48 -16.90
N VAL A 529 24.28 -13.52 -17.58
CA VAL A 529 25.40 -14.37 -17.16
C VAL A 529 26.55 -14.25 -18.13
N ASN A 530 27.67 -13.77 -17.65
CA ASN A 530 28.91 -13.70 -18.44
C ASN A 530 29.67 -15.02 -18.31
N GLN A 531 29.77 -15.76 -19.43
CA GLN A 531 30.51 -17.01 -19.54
C GLN A 531 31.72 -16.89 -20.46
N ILE A 532 32.20 -15.66 -20.76
CA ILE A 532 33.34 -15.46 -21.62
C ILE A 532 34.61 -16.03 -21.00
N VAL A 533 35.30 -16.89 -21.78
CA VAL A 533 36.55 -17.51 -21.37
C VAL A 533 37.65 -17.09 -22.39
N GLY A 534 38.86 -16.87 -21.89
CA GLY A 534 40.00 -16.57 -22.73
C GLY A 534 40.03 -15.17 -23.36
N GLY A 535 39.12 -14.27 -22.97
CA GLY A 535 39.11 -12.88 -23.44
C GLY A 535 38.64 -12.72 -24.89
N SER A 536 37.81 -13.63 -25.40
CA SER A 536 37.24 -13.55 -26.75
C SER A 536 36.44 -12.25 -26.97
N ILE A 537 35.87 -11.68 -25.90
CA ILE A 537 35.36 -10.32 -25.86
C ILE A 537 36.07 -9.58 -24.71
N PRO A 538 36.66 -8.39 -24.96
CA PRO A 538 37.22 -7.55 -23.90
C PRO A 538 36.23 -7.22 -22.84
N LYS A 539 36.66 -7.22 -21.56
CA LYS A 539 35.78 -6.99 -20.40
C LYS A 539 35.00 -5.68 -20.46
N GLU A 540 35.63 -4.67 -21.06
CA GLU A 540 35.02 -3.33 -21.23
C GLU A 540 33.79 -3.32 -22.15
N TYR A 541 33.64 -4.28 -23.06
CA TYR A 541 32.52 -4.36 -24.00
C TYR A 541 31.36 -5.25 -23.50
N ILE A 542 31.58 -6.04 -22.44
CA ILE A 542 30.55 -6.92 -21.90
C ILE A 542 29.32 -6.14 -21.35
N PRO A 543 29.52 -5.04 -20.63
CA PRO A 543 28.38 -4.20 -20.22
C PRO A 543 27.59 -3.58 -21.37
N ALA A 544 28.29 -3.30 -22.49
CA ALA A 544 27.66 -2.79 -23.70
C ALA A 544 26.76 -3.84 -24.37
N VAL A 545 27.20 -5.11 -24.41
CA VAL A 545 26.34 -6.22 -24.85
C VAL A 545 25.09 -6.35 -24.04
N ASP A 546 25.22 -6.34 -22.69
CA ASP A 546 24.09 -6.40 -21.76
C ASP A 546 23.15 -5.21 -21.98
N ALA A 547 23.66 -3.99 -22.06
CA ALA A 547 22.84 -2.80 -22.34
C ALA A 547 22.10 -2.88 -23.67
N GLY A 548 22.72 -3.49 -24.70
CA GLY A 548 22.09 -3.75 -26.00
C GLY A 548 20.94 -4.74 -25.90
N ILE A 549 21.13 -5.82 -25.14
CA ILE A 549 20.11 -6.84 -24.88
C ILE A 549 18.92 -6.23 -24.14
N GLN A 550 19.17 -5.49 -23.06
CA GLN A 550 18.11 -4.83 -22.30
C GLN A 550 17.35 -3.80 -23.15
N GLY A 551 18.02 -3.07 -24.03
CA GLY A 551 17.40 -2.19 -25.01
C GLY A 551 16.47 -2.93 -25.97
N ALA A 552 16.91 -4.10 -26.46
CA ALA A 552 16.09 -4.96 -27.32
C ALA A 552 14.87 -5.54 -26.58
N MET A 553 15.04 -5.93 -25.31
CA MET A 553 13.94 -6.41 -24.46
C MET A 553 12.86 -5.34 -24.29
N LYS A 554 13.23 -4.09 -24.09
CA LYS A 554 12.29 -2.97 -23.97
C LYS A 554 11.51 -2.72 -25.26
N SER A 555 12.10 -2.99 -26.43
CA SER A 555 11.43 -2.79 -27.72
C SER A 555 10.54 -3.96 -28.14
N GLY A 556 10.55 -5.07 -27.41
CA GLY A 556 9.73 -6.25 -27.70
C GLY A 556 10.20 -7.07 -28.91
N ILE A 557 9.47 -8.16 -29.17
CA ILE A 557 9.79 -9.13 -30.23
C ILE A 557 8.59 -9.28 -31.20
N LEU A 558 7.38 -9.41 -30.64
CA LEU A 558 6.15 -9.70 -31.38
C LEU A 558 5.30 -8.45 -31.65
N ALA A 559 5.10 -7.63 -30.62
CA ALA A 559 4.19 -6.50 -30.67
C ALA A 559 4.72 -5.25 -29.93
N GLY A 560 6.03 -5.19 -29.67
CA GLY A 560 6.66 -4.02 -29.06
C GLY A 560 6.47 -3.93 -27.54
N TYR A 561 6.10 -5.02 -26.86
CA TYR A 561 5.97 -5.05 -25.42
C TYR A 561 7.26 -5.50 -24.74
N ASN A 562 7.47 -5.01 -23.52
CA ASN A 562 8.67 -5.36 -22.76
C ASN A 562 8.79 -6.87 -22.54
N VAL A 563 9.97 -7.42 -22.89
CA VAL A 563 10.27 -8.84 -22.66
C VAL A 563 10.71 -9.05 -21.22
N VAL A 564 10.18 -10.09 -20.56
CA VAL A 564 10.44 -10.40 -19.15
C VAL A 564 10.83 -11.86 -18.98
N ASP A 565 11.38 -12.19 -17.82
CA ASP A 565 11.66 -13.55 -17.36
C ASP A 565 12.59 -14.32 -18.30
N VAL A 566 13.70 -13.67 -18.66
CA VAL A 566 14.71 -14.21 -19.58
C VAL A 566 16.08 -14.22 -18.91
N ARG A 567 16.72 -15.36 -18.93
CA ARG A 567 18.14 -15.52 -18.62
C ARG A 567 18.93 -15.53 -19.92
N VAL A 568 19.99 -14.72 -19.97
CA VAL A 568 20.88 -14.60 -21.11
C VAL A 568 22.30 -14.98 -20.72
N GLU A 569 22.89 -15.92 -21.43
CA GLU A 569 24.27 -16.32 -21.26
C GLU A 569 25.10 -15.83 -22.45
N LEU A 570 26.06 -14.95 -22.18
CA LEU A 570 27.09 -14.55 -23.18
C LEU A 570 28.26 -15.49 -23.04
N TYR A 571 28.43 -16.42 -24.00
CA TYR A 571 29.41 -17.50 -23.87
C TYR A 571 30.59 -17.41 -24.83
N ASP A 572 30.51 -16.66 -25.96
CA ASP A 572 31.59 -16.51 -26.90
C ASP A 572 31.40 -15.23 -27.75
N GLY A 573 32.40 -14.89 -28.53
CA GLY A 573 32.39 -13.79 -29.47
C GLY A 573 33.76 -13.52 -30.08
N SER A 574 33.91 -12.39 -30.73
CA SER A 574 35.21 -11.91 -31.20
C SER A 574 35.20 -10.39 -31.32
N TYR A 575 36.37 -9.79 -31.28
CA TYR A 575 36.55 -8.36 -31.44
C TYR A 575 37.59 -8.06 -32.54
N HIS A 576 37.63 -6.81 -32.98
CA HIS A 576 38.61 -6.30 -33.91
C HIS A 576 39.37 -5.13 -33.24
N GLU A 577 40.69 -5.16 -33.25
CA GLU A 577 41.52 -4.21 -32.49
C GLU A 577 41.26 -2.73 -32.83
N VAL A 578 40.83 -2.44 -34.06
CA VAL A 578 40.62 -1.06 -34.54
C VAL A 578 39.14 -0.69 -34.66
N ASP A 579 38.28 -1.64 -35.06
CA ASP A 579 36.87 -1.37 -35.42
C ASP A 579 35.87 -1.71 -34.31
N SER A 580 36.31 -2.31 -33.22
CA SER A 580 35.45 -2.61 -32.10
C SER A 580 35.25 -1.40 -31.20
N SER A 581 34.02 -1.22 -30.73
CA SER A 581 33.61 -0.14 -29.81
C SER A 581 32.47 -0.61 -28.96
N GLU A 582 32.22 0.07 -27.84
CA GLU A 582 31.04 -0.15 -27.00
C GLU A 582 29.72 -0.08 -27.78
N MET A 583 29.62 0.89 -28.70
CA MET A 583 28.45 1.05 -29.56
C MET A 583 28.25 -0.14 -30.50
N ALA A 584 29.34 -0.66 -31.11
CA ALA A 584 29.25 -1.83 -31.98
C ALA A 584 28.80 -3.08 -31.20
N PHE A 585 29.31 -3.30 -30.02
CA PHE A 585 28.88 -4.41 -29.14
C PHE A 585 27.48 -4.24 -28.60
N LYS A 586 27.04 -3.03 -28.28
CA LYS A 586 25.64 -2.72 -27.91
C LYS A 586 24.67 -3.10 -29.04
N ILE A 587 24.99 -2.73 -30.27
CA ILE A 587 24.20 -3.08 -31.46
C ILE A 587 24.24 -4.60 -31.68
N ALA A 588 25.39 -5.24 -31.57
CA ALA A 588 25.55 -6.69 -31.76
C ALA A 588 24.72 -7.45 -30.69
N GLY A 589 24.73 -7.03 -29.43
CA GLY A 589 23.93 -7.60 -28.37
C GLY A 589 22.42 -7.46 -28.61
N SER A 590 21.99 -6.30 -29.06
CA SER A 590 20.59 -6.06 -29.44
C SER A 590 20.15 -6.96 -30.61
N MET A 591 20.97 -7.08 -31.67
CA MET A 591 20.68 -7.94 -32.81
C MET A 591 20.66 -9.43 -32.42
N ALA A 592 21.61 -9.87 -31.61
CA ALA A 592 21.71 -11.24 -31.14
C ALA A 592 20.49 -11.65 -30.31
N PHE A 593 20.07 -10.78 -29.43
CA PHE A 593 18.87 -11.02 -28.63
C PHE A 593 17.63 -11.15 -29.52
N LYS A 594 17.41 -10.22 -30.43
CA LYS A 594 16.26 -10.25 -31.36
C LYS A 594 16.22 -11.51 -32.21
N ASP A 595 17.39 -11.97 -32.71
CA ASP A 595 17.49 -13.21 -33.47
C ASP A 595 17.21 -14.45 -32.62
N ALA A 596 17.82 -14.56 -31.46
CA ALA A 596 17.59 -15.67 -30.55
C ALA A 596 16.12 -15.71 -30.05
N ALA A 597 15.56 -14.57 -29.70
CA ALA A 597 14.21 -14.48 -29.14
C ALA A 597 13.13 -14.89 -30.15
N LYS A 598 13.31 -14.58 -31.46
CA LYS A 598 12.38 -15.07 -32.49
C LYS A 598 12.38 -16.60 -32.62
N LYS A 599 13.49 -17.25 -32.31
CA LYS A 599 13.64 -18.72 -32.35
C LYS A 599 13.18 -19.38 -31.05
N ALA A 600 13.14 -18.61 -29.96
CA ALA A 600 12.83 -19.09 -28.62
C ALA A 600 11.33 -19.26 -28.31
N GLY A 601 10.46 -19.20 -29.34
CA GLY A 601 9.01 -19.31 -29.15
C GLY A 601 8.43 -18.18 -28.33
N PRO A 602 8.52 -16.93 -28.83
CA PRO A 602 8.00 -15.78 -28.08
C PRO A 602 6.49 -15.81 -27.98
N ILE A 603 5.97 -15.39 -26.83
CA ILE A 603 4.53 -15.29 -26.52
C ILE A 603 4.22 -13.96 -25.86
N ILE A 604 2.97 -13.53 -25.98
CA ILE A 604 2.45 -12.36 -25.26
C ILE A 604 1.86 -12.83 -23.93
N LEU A 605 2.14 -12.07 -22.89
CA LEU A 605 1.57 -12.22 -21.55
C LEU A 605 0.57 -11.10 -21.27
N GLU A 606 -0.55 -11.44 -20.64
CA GLU A 606 -1.53 -10.49 -20.18
C GLU A 606 -1.59 -10.45 -18.65
N PRO A 607 -1.85 -9.28 -18.05
CA PRO A 607 -2.01 -9.18 -16.61
C PRO A 607 -3.33 -9.84 -16.18
N MET A 608 -3.23 -10.71 -15.18
CA MET A 608 -4.36 -11.36 -14.54
C MET A 608 -4.75 -10.62 -13.27
N MET A 609 -6.04 -10.61 -12.99
CA MET A 609 -6.60 -10.01 -11.78
C MET A 609 -7.26 -11.09 -10.94
N LYS A 610 -6.97 -11.10 -9.66
CA LYS A 610 -7.75 -11.82 -8.67
C LYS A 610 -8.99 -10.99 -8.37
N VAL A 611 -10.12 -11.51 -8.77
CA VAL A 611 -11.44 -10.85 -8.66
C VAL A 611 -12.26 -11.57 -7.60
N VAL A 612 -12.77 -10.80 -6.67
CA VAL A 612 -13.68 -11.29 -5.63
C VAL A 612 -15.00 -10.56 -5.79
N VAL A 613 -16.07 -11.31 -6.06
CA VAL A 613 -17.41 -10.75 -6.23
C VAL A 613 -18.32 -11.25 -5.10
N ILE A 614 -18.99 -10.31 -4.45
CA ILE A 614 -19.96 -10.59 -3.39
C ILE A 614 -21.34 -10.22 -3.90
N VAL A 615 -22.24 -11.19 -3.96
CA VAL A 615 -23.60 -11.02 -4.48
C VAL A 615 -24.61 -11.82 -3.65
N PRO A 616 -25.87 -11.39 -3.58
CA PRO A 616 -26.95 -12.23 -3.09
C PRO A 616 -27.03 -13.54 -3.90
N GLU A 617 -27.42 -14.63 -3.25
CA GLU A 617 -27.45 -15.97 -3.87
C GLU A 617 -28.26 -16.03 -5.17
N GLU A 618 -29.33 -15.25 -5.27
CA GLU A 618 -30.17 -15.15 -6.44
C GLU A 618 -29.47 -14.70 -7.73
N TYR A 619 -28.36 -13.92 -7.61
CA TYR A 619 -27.57 -13.42 -8.75
C TYR A 619 -26.29 -14.22 -9.02
N MET A 620 -25.99 -15.22 -8.21
CA MET A 620 -24.74 -15.99 -8.31
C MET A 620 -24.55 -16.60 -9.69
N GLY A 621 -25.62 -17.20 -10.26
CA GLY A 621 -25.55 -17.83 -11.56
C GLY A 621 -25.23 -16.86 -12.70
N ASP A 622 -25.83 -15.69 -12.69
CA ASP A 622 -25.62 -14.66 -13.70
C ASP A 622 -24.19 -14.08 -13.61
N VAL A 623 -23.68 -13.91 -12.40
CA VAL A 623 -22.31 -13.42 -12.17
C VAL A 623 -21.26 -14.45 -12.59
N ILE A 624 -21.45 -15.72 -12.27
CA ILE A 624 -20.56 -16.80 -12.73
C ILE A 624 -20.56 -16.90 -14.26
N GLY A 625 -21.74 -16.82 -14.88
CA GLY A 625 -21.86 -16.80 -16.32
C GLY A 625 -21.14 -15.62 -16.97
N ASP A 626 -21.23 -14.44 -16.37
CA ASP A 626 -20.52 -13.24 -16.84
C ASP A 626 -19.00 -13.36 -16.69
N LEU A 627 -18.50 -13.78 -15.53
CA LEU A 627 -17.08 -13.99 -15.30
C LEU A 627 -16.48 -15.03 -16.26
N ASN A 628 -17.21 -16.13 -16.52
CA ASN A 628 -16.79 -17.13 -17.50
C ASN A 628 -16.75 -16.55 -18.92
N SER A 629 -17.71 -15.71 -19.30
CA SER A 629 -17.69 -15.03 -20.60
C SER A 629 -16.51 -14.09 -20.78
N ARG A 630 -15.96 -13.58 -19.67
CA ARG A 630 -14.77 -12.74 -19.57
C ARG A 630 -13.47 -13.54 -19.44
N ARG A 631 -13.47 -14.80 -19.85
CA ARG A 631 -12.33 -15.73 -19.71
C ARG A 631 -11.88 -15.93 -18.25
N GLY A 632 -12.79 -15.68 -17.30
CA GLY A 632 -12.53 -15.85 -15.89
C GLY A 632 -12.42 -17.34 -15.51
N GLN A 633 -11.48 -17.62 -14.63
CA GLN A 633 -11.29 -18.94 -14.02
C GLN A 633 -11.86 -18.88 -12.60
N ILE A 634 -12.99 -19.53 -12.35
CA ILE A 634 -13.56 -19.57 -11.01
C ILE A 634 -12.68 -20.44 -10.13
N GLN A 635 -12.15 -19.87 -9.05
CA GLN A 635 -11.24 -20.54 -8.13
C GLN A 635 -11.94 -21.08 -6.89
N GLY A 636 -13.09 -20.53 -6.53
CA GLY A 636 -13.84 -20.97 -5.38
C GLY A 636 -15.10 -20.14 -5.13
N MET A 637 -15.95 -20.66 -4.26
CA MET A 637 -17.15 -19.98 -3.80
C MET A 637 -17.30 -20.21 -2.30
N GLU A 638 -17.70 -19.16 -1.59
CA GLU A 638 -17.87 -19.19 -0.13
C GLU A 638 -19.23 -18.60 0.25
N ASP A 639 -19.82 -19.15 1.29
CA ASP A 639 -21.03 -18.60 1.88
C ASP A 639 -20.69 -17.46 2.85
N ARG A 640 -21.38 -16.34 2.70
CA ARG A 640 -21.26 -15.16 3.59
C ARG A 640 -22.64 -14.68 4.02
N ASN A 641 -23.14 -15.15 5.15
CA ASN A 641 -24.35 -14.61 5.83
C ASN A 641 -25.46 -14.08 4.90
N GLY A 642 -25.93 -14.95 3.98
CA GLY A 642 -26.97 -14.59 3.00
C GLY A 642 -26.47 -13.96 1.70
N ALA A 643 -25.17 -13.88 1.52
CA ALA A 643 -24.50 -13.54 0.26
C ALA A 643 -23.55 -14.66 -0.16
N LYS A 644 -23.22 -14.72 -1.44
CA LYS A 644 -22.20 -15.62 -2.01
C LYS A 644 -20.98 -14.81 -2.40
N GLN A 645 -19.82 -15.27 -1.98
CA GLN A 645 -18.55 -14.77 -2.47
C GLN A 645 -18.04 -15.68 -3.56
N ILE A 646 -17.72 -15.09 -4.72
CA ILE A 646 -17.17 -15.78 -5.88
C ILE A 646 -15.74 -15.29 -6.06
N ASN A 647 -14.79 -16.20 -5.99
CA ASN A 647 -13.37 -15.92 -6.23
C ASN A 647 -13.03 -16.36 -7.66
N ALA A 648 -12.51 -15.46 -8.46
CA ALA A 648 -12.16 -15.73 -9.85
C ALA A 648 -10.83 -15.07 -10.22
N ARG A 649 -10.17 -15.63 -11.22
CA ARG A 649 -8.99 -15.06 -11.85
C ARG A 649 -9.34 -14.67 -13.28
N VAL A 650 -9.27 -13.38 -13.59
CA VAL A 650 -9.78 -12.82 -14.85
C VAL A 650 -8.73 -11.93 -15.48
N PRO A 651 -8.53 -11.98 -16.82
CA PRO A 651 -7.66 -11.04 -17.51
C PRO A 651 -8.12 -9.60 -17.33
N LEU A 652 -7.19 -8.68 -17.08
CA LEU A 652 -7.51 -7.26 -16.91
C LEU A 652 -8.26 -6.68 -18.11
N SER A 653 -7.90 -7.11 -19.32
CA SER A 653 -8.55 -6.66 -20.55
C SER A 653 -10.06 -6.91 -20.59
N GLU A 654 -10.54 -7.92 -19.87
CA GLU A 654 -11.95 -8.29 -19.81
C GLU A 654 -12.71 -7.62 -18.64
N MET A 655 -11.99 -6.93 -17.76
CA MET A 655 -12.56 -6.29 -16.57
C MET A 655 -13.00 -4.86 -16.78
N PHE A 656 -12.63 -4.24 -17.91
CA PHE A 656 -13.07 -2.87 -18.20
C PHE A 656 -14.58 -2.78 -18.31
N GLY A 657 -15.15 -1.82 -17.57
CA GLY A 657 -16.61 -1.62 -17.51
C GLY A 657 -17.38 -2.67 -16.68
N TYR A 658 -16.69 -3.64 -16.06
CA TYR A 658 -17.33 -4.71 -15.29
C TYR A 658 -18.25 -4.20 -14.16
N VAL A 659 -17.91 -3.09 -13.52
CA VAL A 659 -18.74 -2.49 -12.47
C VAL A 659 -20.16 -2.18 -12.95
N ASN A 660 -20.29 -1.69 -14.17
CA ASN A 660 -21.59 -1.34 -14.74
C ASN A 660 -22.41 -2.60 -15.06
N ASP A 661 -21.75 -3.61 -15.60
CA ASP A 661 -22.39 -4.90 -15.91
C ASP A 661 -22.82 -5.64 -14.64
N LEU A 662 -21.96 -5.64 -13.61
CA LEU A 662 -22.28 -6.21 -12.31
C LEU A 662 -23.49 -5.51 -11.67
N ARG A 663 -23.48 -4.16 -11.63
CA ARG A 663 -24.59 -3.37 -11.08
C ARG A 663 -25.89 -3.62 -11.83
N SER A 664 -25.84 -3.69 -13.15
CA SER A 664 -27.01 -3.98 -13.99
C SER A 664 -27.59 -5.37 -13.69
N LYS A 665 -26.75 -6.39 -13.58
CA LYS A 665 -27.15 -7.78 -13.34
C LYS A 665 -27.63 -8.04 -11.91
N THR A 666 -27.13 -7.28 -10.94
CA THR A 666 -27.42 -7.48 -9.52
C THR A 666 -28.32 -6.41 -8.92
N GLN A 667 -28.92 -5.56 -9.75
CA GLN A 667 -29.74 -4.43 -9.31
C GLN A 667 -29.01 -3.51 -8.30
N GLY A 668 -27.70 -3.32 -8.49
CA GLY A 668 -26.84 -2.53 -7.63
C GLY A 668 -26.40 -3.21 -6.32
N ARG A 669 -26.79 -4.47 -6.08
CA ARG A 669 -26.47 -5.20 -4.84
C ARG A 669 -25.16 -5.99 -4.90
N GLY A 670 -24.54 -6.12 -6.10
CA GLY A 670 -23.24 -6.75 -6.27
C GLY A 670 -22.10 -5.81 -5.95
N GLN A 671 -21.10 -6.33 -5.27
CA GLN A 671 -19.82 -5.65 -5.02
C GLN A 671 -18.68 -6.51 -5.55
N TYR A 672 -17.63 -5.89 -6.05
CA TYR A 672 -16.42 -6.61 -6.41
C TYR A 672 -15.17 -5.85 -6.01
N THR A 673 -14.11 -6.60 -5.85
CA THR A 673 -12.76 -6.09 -5.73
C THR A 673 -11.87 -6.85 -6.69
N MET A 674 -10.82 -6.20 -7.18
CA MET A 674 -9.80 -6.87 -7.97
C MET A 674 -8.42 -6.38 -7.57
N GLU A 675 -7.47 -7.30 -7.61
CA GLU A 675 -6.06 -7.03 -7.33
C GLU A 675 -5.17 -7.73 -8.37
N PRO A 676 -4.00 -7.17 -8.71
CA PRO A 676 -3.07 -7.82 -9.63
C PRO A 676 -2.67 -9.22 -9.13
N ASP A 677 -2.68 -10.20 -10.04
CA ASP A 677 -2.35 -11.60 -9.73
C ASP A 677 -1.39 -12.21 -10.76
N GLY A 678 -0.37 -11.44 -11.13
CA GLY A 678 0.66 -11.88 -12.07
C GLY A 678 0.26 -11.79 -13.54
N TYR A 679 0.93 -12.57 -14.37
CA TYR A 679 0.76 -12.60 -15.82
C TYR A 679 0.54 -14.02 -16.31
N GLU A 680 -0.27 -14.19 -17.36
CA GLU A 680 -0.49 -15.47 -18.05
C GLU A 680 -0.36 -15.32 -19.56
N PRO A 681 -0.03 -16.42 -20.28
CA PRO A 681 0.00 -16.42 -21.73
C PRO A 681 -1.35 -16.07 -22.33
N VAL A 682 -1.37 -15.16 -23.29
CA VAL A 682 -2.57 -14.80 -24.05
C VAL A 682 -2.94 -15.96 -25.00
N PRO A 683 -4.24 -16.32 -25.13
CA PRO A 683 -4.67 -17.29 -26.13
C PRO A 683 -4.24 -16.90 -27.54
N LYS A 684 -3.90 -17.90 -28.36
CA LYS A 684 -3.30 -17.69 -29.70
C LYS A 684 -4.11 -16.75 -30.60
N SER A 685 -5.43 -16.91 -30.61
CA SER A 685 -6.33 -16.06 -31.42
C SER A 685 -6.28 -14.59 -31.02
N ILE A 686 -6.21 -14.32 -29.71
CA ILE A 686 -6.14 -12.95 -29.17
C ILE A 686 -4.74 -12.38 -29.39
N SER A 687 -3.68 -13.18 -29.22
CA SER A 687 -2.31 -12.80 -29.50
C SER A 687 -2.13 -12.36 -30.96
N GLU A 688 -2.70 -13.09 -31.91
CA GLU A 688 -2.68 -12.73 -33.33
C GLU A 688 -3.41 -11.40 -33.61
N SER A 689 -4.52 -11.16 -32.93
CA SER A 689 -5.25 -9.87 -33.00
C SER A 689 -4.41 -8.72 -32.49
N ILE A 690 -3.79 -8.87 -31.29
CA ILE A 690 -2.92 -7.86 -30.67
C ILE A 690 -1.74 -7.52 -31.60
N ILE A 691 -1.06 -8.52 -32.18
CA ILE A 691 0.05 -8.32 -33.10
C ILE A 691 -0.42 -7.59 -34.36
N SER A 692 -1.58 -7.97 -34.91
CA SER A 692 -2.09 -7.34 -36.13
C SER A 692 -2.58 -5.91 -35.93
N GLU A 693 -3.14 -5.59 -34.77
CA GLU A 693 -3.53 -4.22 -34.42
C GLU A 693 -2.31 -3.30 -34.23
N ARG A 694 -1.25 -3.83 -33.64
CA ARG A 694 0.00 -3.09 -33.46
C ARG A 694 0.66 -2.80 -34.81
N ALA A 695 0.75 -3.81 -35.69
CA ALA A 695 1.32 -3.65 -37.03
C ALA A 695 0.53 -2.69 -37.94
N LYS A 696 -0.70 -2.32 -37.61
CA LYS A 696 -1.48 -1.29 -38.34
C LYS A 696 -1.23 0.12 -37.82
N LYS A 697 -0.68 0.26 -36.60
CA LYS A 697 -0.37 1.54 -35.99
C LYS A 697 1.06 2.01 -36.32
N ASP A 698 1.95 1.06 -36.70
CA ASP A 698 3.27 1.31 -37.23
C ASP A 698 3.18 1.51 -38.77
#